data_1a0f48a4613d78fce84de99d867b48f5
#
_entry.id   1a0f48a4613d78fce84de99d867b48f5
#
_cell.length_a   1.000
_cell.length_b   1.000
_cell.length_c   1.000
_cell.angle_alpha   90.00
_cell.angle_beta   90.00
_cell.angle_gamma   90.00
#
_symmetry.space_group_name_H-M   'P 1'
#
loop_
_entity.id
_entity.type
_entity.pdbx_description
1 polymer ?
#
loop_
_entity_poly.entity_id
_entity_poly.type
_entity_poly.pdbx_seq_one_letter_code
_entity_poly.pdbx_strand_id
1 'polypeptide(L)'
;MPIVSYAQEFSVITNFGGANGNGPAAGLVQGPDGNFYGTTINGGIGDGSDMCLPPYGGCGTVFTATPDGTVTTLYSFCSQANCSDGSYPSATLVRGPDGNYYGTTVQGGINSYGTSYGTVFRITPTGTFAQLYSFCAQRYCPDGFWPVNGLVLASDGNFYGTTDGGGAYDGGTVFKITPSGSLTTIYSFCATRGCPDGSAPQAALLQAADGNLYGTTWGGGTANDGTVFRITLGGALTTLYSFNGQDGMGPQAALIQATDGNFYGTTEEGGVQNNNCGSNGCGTVFKITPTGALTTIYTFSGPDGGLAVAGLLQAKDGDLYGTTWNGGAYSVGTVFKLTTSGRLTTLHNFTGFDGEAQLGVLLQATDGNLYGTSGAGGLSNAGTIFKLTYPLQFVPVTACRLVDTRQTGGPIQGGTVRSFNIPQLGGCAVPTAAAAYSLNVTVVPQGPLGYLTIWPEGDTRPRVSTMNSPDGRVKANAAIVGAGNNAVNVYATDTTNVILDVDGYFAPPNSQTLQFYPLTPCRVIDTRGANGDFGGPYLRGRVERDFPVSESACLPSGVAFAAYSMNVTVVPHHAGQRLGYLTLWPEGEPQPTVSTLNNPTATVVANAAIVTAGNGGEIASYPSDDTDLIVDVNGYFAAPGQGGSSFYPVVPCRAYDSRNNNGQPFTGTIILTMMYTPCPPPSDATSYAFNATVVPSGPLPYLTLWPDSEQEPVVSTLNAYDGLITSNMAIVLNVDGAVDADAAQGHTQMILDIWGYFAP
;
A
#
# COMPACT_ATOMS: atom_id res chain seq x y z
N MET A 1 -4.71 27.83 14.12
CA MET A 1 -4.81 26.46 14.64
C MET A 1 -3.44 25.83 14.38
N PRO A 2 -2.76 25.20 15.32
CA PRO A 2 -1.56 24.45 15.04
C PRO A 2 -1.95 23.29 14.11
N ILE A 3 -1.31 23.19 12.98
CA ILE A 3 -1.47 22.07 12.05
C ILE A 3 -0.77 20.90 12.75
N VAL A 4 -1.56 19.93 13.19
CA VAL A 4 -1.00 18.65 13.68
C VAL A 4 -0.36 18.00 12.45
N SER A 5 0.97 17.96 12.44
CA SER A 5 1.73 17.19 11.47
C SER A 5 1.56 15.72 11.86
N TYR A 6 0.78 14.97 11.12
CA TYR A 6 0.73 13.52 11.28
C TYR A 6 2.09 12.96 10.88
N ALA A 7 2.80 12.38 11.84
CA ALA A 7 4.08 11.74 11.59
C ALA A 7 3.84 10.48 10.75
N GLN A 8 4.38 10.47 9.53
CA GLN A 8 4.52 9.22 8.79
C GLN A 8 5.63 8.41 9.47
N GLU A 9 5.36 7.14 9.74
CA GLU A 9 6.38 6.28 10.33
C GLU A 9 7.35 5.82 9.24
N PHE A 10 8.63 6.19 9.40
CA PHE A 10 9.72 5.75 8.55
C PHE A 10 10.39 4.51 9.16
N SER A 11 10.64 3.48 8.35
CA SER A 11 11.37 2.30 8.76
C SER A 11 12.29 1.79 7.65
N VAL A 12 13.48 1.33 8.02
CA VAL A 12 14.35 0.58 7.14
C VAL A 12 13.93 -0.88 7.21
N ILE A 13 13.49 -1.45 6.09
CA ILE A 13 13.08 -2.85 6.02
C ILE A 13 14.22 -3.78 5.59
N THR A 14 15.24 -3.23 4.89
CA THR A 14 16.41 -3.99 4.45
C THR A 14 17.68 -3.13 4.48
N ASN A 15 18.77 -3.74 4.92
CA ASN A 15 20.12 -3.22 4.72
C ASN A 15 20.87 -4.13 3.74
N PHE A 16 21.44 -3.57 2.68
CA PHE A 16 22.30 -4.31 1.77
C PHE A 16 23.67 -4.55 2.39
N GLY A 17 24.35 -5.63 2.01
CA GLY A 17 25.62 -6.05 2.62
C GLY A 17 26.68 -6.51 1.61
N GLY A 18 26.60 -6.04 0.36
CA GLY A 18 27.57 -6.37 -0.70
C GLY A 18 27.26 -7.70 -1.41
N ALA A 19 27.19 -8.81 -0.70
CA ALA A 19 26.91 -10.12 -1.32
C ALA A 19 25.52 -10.22 -1.97
N ASN A 20 24.50 -9.58 -1.35
CA ASN A 20 23.13 -9.49 -1.88
C ASN A 20 22.92 -8.24 -2.76
N GLY A 21 23.95 -7.46 -3.02
CA GLY A 21 23.93 -6.22 -3.78
C GLY A 21 24.48 -5.04 -2.96
N ASN A 22 24.82 -3.96 -3.66
CA ASN A 22 25.30 -2.71 -3.08
C ASN A 22 24.84 -1.55 -3.97
N GLY A 23 24.30 -0.51 -3.37
CA GLY A 23 23.79 0.66 -4.09
C GLY A 23 22.50 0.38 -4.86
N PRO A 24 21.36 0.07 -4.20
CA PRO A 24 20.05 0.01 -4.85
C PRO A 24 19.60 1.43 -5.20
N ALA A 25 20.06 1.95 -6.33
CA ALA A 25 19.81 3.34 -6.77
C ALA A 25 18.58 3.50 -7.65
N ALA A 26 17.97 2.39 -8.08
CA ALA A 26 16.78 2.40 -8.92
C ALA A 26 15.50 2.30 -8.10
N GLY A 27 14.38 2.77 -8.65
CA GLY A 27 13.06 2.53 -8.08
C GLY A 27 12.69 1.04 -8.05
N LEU A 28 11.78 0.68 -7.16
CA LEU A 28 11.23 -0.67 -7.03
C LEU A 28 10.02 -0.87 -7.95
N VAL A 29 9.79 -2.11 -8.37
CA VAL A 29 8.57 -2.53 -9.07
C VAL A 29 7.91 -3.65 -8.28
N GLN A 30 6.63 -3.51 -7.92
CA GLN A 30 5.89 -4.58 -7.26
C GLN A 30 5.39 -5.60 -8.28
N GLY A 31 5.67 -6.87 -8.03
CA GLY A 31 5.17 -7.98 -8.81
C GLY A 31 3.74 -8.40 -8.38
N PRO A 32 3.06 -9.24 -9.17
CA PRO A 32 1.75 -9.77 -8.82
C PRO A 32 1.79 -10.77 -7.65
N ASP A 33 2.99 -11.18 -7.24
CA ASP A 33 3.27 -11.99 -6.05
C ASP A 33 3.41 -11.15 -4.77
N GLY A 34 3.24 -9.82 -4.88
CA GLY A 34 3.39 -8.85 -3.80
C GLY A 34 4.84 -8.46 -3.50
N ASN A 35 5.83 -9.16 -4.05
CA ASN A 35 7.25 -8.87 -3.83
C ASN A 35 7.72 -7.67 -4.65
N PHE A 36 8.78 -7.03 -4.19
CA PHE A 36 9.45 -5.95 -4.91
C PHE A 36 10.60 -6.51 -5.75
N TYR A 37 10.78 -5.94 -6.93
CA TYR A 37 11.87 -6.25 -7.85
C TYR A 37 12.69 -5.00 -8.10
N GLY A 38 14.03 -5.12 -8.02
CA GLY A 38 14.92 -3.98 -8.18
C GLY A 38 16.31 -4.40 -8.63
N THR A 39 17.18 -3.40 -8.80
CA THR A 39 18.56 -3.57 -9.20
C THR A 39 19.50 -2.89 -8.20
N THR A 40 20.71 -3.38 -8.08
CA THR A 40 21.82 -2.72 -7.38
C THR A 40 22.95 -2.41 -8.34
N ILE A 41 23.54 -1.21 -8.26
CA ILE A 41 24.62 -0.80 -9.17
C ILE A 41 25.86 -1.70 -8.98
N ASN A 42 26.18 -2.06 -7.75
CA ASN A 42 27.35 -2.81 -7.37
C ASN A 42 26.96 -4.06 -6.55
N GLY A 43 27.95 -4.83 -6.12
CA GLY A 43 27.73 -6.03 -5.32
C GLY A 43 27.37 -7.24 -6.17
N GLY A 44 26.99 -8.33 -5.50
CA GLY A 44 26.79 -9.64 -6.11
C GLY A 44 28.12 -10.44 -6.22
N ILE A 45 28.07 -11.55 -6.96
CA ILE A 45 29.23 -12.42 -7.19
C ILE A 45 29.80 -12.05 -8.56
N GLY A 46 30.97 -11.35 -8.58
CA GLY A 46 31.69 -11.07 -9.81
C GLY A 46 32.56 -12.26 -10.26
N ASP A 47 32.96 -12.27 -11.52
CA ASP A 47 33.85 -13.28 -12.11
C ASP A 47 35.33 -13.09 -11.70
N GLY A 48 35.64 -12.12 -10.85
CA GLY A 48 37.01 -11.75 -10.47
C GLY A 48 37.73 -10.89 -11.50
N SER A 49 37.04 -10.38 -12.53
CA SER A 49 37.62 -9.46 -13.51
C SER A 49 37.91 -8.09 -12.88
N ASP A 50 38.94 -7.40 -13.39
CA ASP A 50 39.36 -6.07 -12.94
C ASP A 50 38.29 -4.98 -13.16
N MET A 51 37.16 -5.27 -13.84
CA MET A 51 36.13 -4.33 -14.14
C MET A 51 35.18 -4.02 -12.96
N CYS A 52 35.12 -4.90 -11.95
CA CYS A 52 34.24 -4.80 -10.78
C CYS A 52 35.03 -4.77 -9.47
N LEU A 53 36.08 -3.94 -9.42
CA LEU A 53 37.09 -3.91 -8.35
C LEU A 53 36.56 -3.36 -7.00
N PRO A 54 37.28 -3.73 -5.88
CA PRO A 54 37.05 -3.14 -4.55
C PRO A 54 37.07 -1.58 -4.57
N PRO A 55 36.32 -0.88 -3.69
CA PRO A 55 35.84 -1.40 -2.40
C PRO A 55 34.47 -2.10 -2.43
N TYR A 56 33.74 -2.08 -3.56
CA TYR A 56 32.32 -2.46 -3.58
C TYR A 56 32.04 -3.88 -4.09
N GLY A 57 33.01 -4.60 -4.62
CA GLY A 57 32.98 -6.02 -5.08
C GLY A 57 31.71 -6.38 -5.86
N GLY A 58 31.88 -6.74 -7.15
CA GLY A 58 30.76 -7.12 -8.03
C GLY A 58 30.17 -5.99 -8.86
N CYS A 59 29.51 -6.34 -9.96
CA CYS A 59 29.03 -5.45 -11.02
C CYS A 59 27.52 -5.21 -10.98
N GLY A 60 26.88 -5.46 -9.85
CA GLY A 60 25.45 -5.25 -9.63
C GLY A 60 24.61 -6.51 -9.71
N THR A 61 23.39 -6.39 -9.23
CA THR A 61 22.43 -7.50 -9.16
C THR A 61 21.05 -7.11 -9.66
N VAL A 62 20.26 -8.12 -10.03
CA VAL A 62 18.81 -8.05 -9.97
C VAL A 62 18.37 -8.83 -8.74
N PHE A 63 17.50 -8.24 -7.93
CA PHE A 63 17.00 -8.86 -6.71
C PHE A 63 15.48 -8.84 -6.65
N THR A 64 14.92 -9.70 -5.81
CA THR A 64 13.56 -9.59 -5.29
C THR A 64 13.62 -9.39 -3.78
N ALA A 65 12.70 -8.59 -3.24
CA ALA A 65 12.53 -8.35 -1.82
C ALA A 65 11.07 -8.54 -1.42
N THR A 66 10.83 -9.22 -0.31
CA THR A 66 9.50 -9.31 0.28
C THR A 66 9.14 -7.99 0.99
N PRO A 67 7.85 -7.69 1.23
CA PRO A 67 7.45 -6.49 1.97
C PRO A 67 7.98 -6.40 3.41
N ASP A 68 8.38 -7.54 3.99
CA ASP A 68 9.07 -7.63 5.30
C ASP A 68 10.59 -7.48 5.22
N GLY A 69 11.15 -7.27 4.02
CA GLY A 69 12.57 -6.93 3.80
C GLY A 69 13.49 -8.10 3.51
N THR A 70 12.99 -9.33 3.34
CA THR A 70 13.85 -10.47 2.94
C THR A 70 14.27 -10.33 1.48
N VAL A 71 15.58 -10.16 1.22
CA VAL A 71 16.15 -10.00 -0.13
C VAL A 71 16.66 -11.32 -0.66
N THR A 72 16.35 -11.62 -1.92
CA THR A 72 16.90 -12.74 -2.69
C THR A 72 17.50 -12.22 -3.99
N THR A 73 18.79 -12.51 -4.22
CA THR A 73 19.47 -12.19 -5.49
C THR A 73 18.96 -13.13 -6.57
N LEU A 74 18.41 -12.59 -7.64
CA LEU A 74 17.94 -13.34 -8.82
C LEU A 74 19.05 -13.53 -9.84
N TYR A 75 19.91 -12.51 -10.01
CA TYR A 75 21.02 -12.53 -10.96
C TYR A 75 22.15 -11.60 -10.48
N SER A 76 23.39 -12.01 -10.70
CA SER A 76 24.60 -11.18 -10.53
C SER A 76 25.23 -10.91 -11.88
N PHE A 77 25.41 -9.63 -12.23
CA PHE A 77 26.02 -9.23 -13.49
C PHE A 77 27.51 -9.50 -13.52
N CYS A 78 28.09 -9.46 -14.72
CA CYS A 78 29.50 -9.85 -14.96
C CYS A 78 29.75 -11.31 -14.59
N SER A 79 28.72 -12.16 -14.67
CA SER A 79 28.86 -13.61 -14.49
C SER A 79 29.33 -14.32 -15.74
N GLN A 80 29.41 -13.60 -16.86
CA GLN A 80 29.91 -14.09 -18.14
C GLN A 80 31.23 -13.39 -18.50
N ALA A 81 32.09 -14.08 -19.26
CA ALA A 81 33.39 -13.55 -19.63
C ALA A 81 33.32 -12.15 -20.26
N ASN A 82 34.21 -11.26 -19.83
CA ASN A 82 34.28 -9.85 -20.23
C ASN A 82 33.00 -9.05 -19.96
N CYS A 83 32.22 -9.42 -18.92
CA CYS A 83 30.94 -8.81 -18.58
C CYS A 83 30.01 -8.71 -19.80
N SER A 84 29.99 -9.75 -20.62
CA SER A 84 29.15 -9.77 -21.82
C SER A 84 27.69 -9.66 -21.51
N ASP A 85 27.27 -10.09 -20.33
CA ASP A 85 25.91 -9.99 -19.78
C ASP A 85 25.55 -8.59 -19.25
N GLY A 86 26.51 -7.64 -19.22
CA GLY A 86 26.30 -6.28 -18.73
C GLY A 86 26.89 -6.05 -17.36
N SER A 87 26.93 -4.77 -16.93
CA SER A 87 27.37 -4.33 -15.61
C SER A 87 26.72 -3.00 -15.24
N TYR A 88 26.63 -2.72 -13.94
CA TYR A 88 26.07 -1.50 -13.38
C TYR A 88 24.60 -1.25 -13.82
N PRO A 89 23.64 -2.12 -13.45
CA PRO A 89 22.21 -1.88 -13.70
C PRO A 89 21.72 -0.79 -12.74
N SER A 90 21.52 0.43 -13.24
CA SER A 90 21.10 1.61 -12.45
C SER A 90 19.63 1.96 -12.64
N ALA A 91 18.91 1.25 -13.52
CA ALA A 91 17.59 1.61 -13.95
C ALA A 91 16.49 0.79 -13.26
N THR A 92 15.34 1.43 -13.06
CA THR A 92 14.11 0.76 -12.64
C THR A 92 13.68 -0.28 -13.69
N LEU A 93 13.35 -1.47 -13.23
CA LEU A 93 12.84 -2.54 -14.09
C LEU A 93 11.44 -2.19 -14.61
N VAL A 94 11.10 -2.68 -15.81
CA VAL A 94 9.73 -2.63 -16.34
C VAL A 94 9.20 -4.03 -16.54
N ARG A 95 7.97 -4.29 -16.10
CA ARG A 95 7.32 -5.59 -16.29
C ARG A 95 6.67 -5.65 -17.66
N GLY A 96 7.03 -6.66 -18.46
CA GLY A 96 6.43 -6.91 -19.75
C GLY A 96 5.10 -7.67 -19.71
N PRO A 97 4.37 -7.72 -20.82
CA PRO A 97 3.09 -8.45 -20.89
C PRO A 97 3.26 -9.98 -20.80
N ASP A 98 4.47 -10.47 -21.03
CA ASP A 98 4.88 -11.87 -20.84
C ASP A 98 5.17 -12.24 -19.38
N GLY A 99 5.03 -11.27 -18.45
CA GLY A 99 5.28 -11.45 -17.03
C GLY A 99 6.74 -11.34 -16.62
N ASN A 100 7.67 -11.20 -17.57
CA ASN A 100 9.10 -11.01 -17.29
C ASN A 100 9.43 -9.54 -17.00
N TYR A 101 10.61 -9.31 -16.43
CA TYR A 101 11.14 -7.98 -16.17
C TYR A 101 12.21 -7.64 -17.20
N TYR A 102 12.24 -6.38 -17.62
CA TYR A 102 13.17 -5.83 -18.59
C TYR A 102 13.92 -4.67 -17.96
N GLY A 103 15.20 -4.55 -18.27
CA GLY A 103 16.07 -3.51 -17.74
C GLY A 103 17.27 -3.23 -18.62
N THR A 104 18.08 -2.27 -18.19
CA THR A 104 19.29 -1.84 -18.88
C THR A 104 20.49 -1.95 -17.94
N THR A 105 21.67 -2.11 -18.50
CA THR A 105 22.96 -1.93 -17.79
C THR A 105 23.71 -0.78 -18.42
N VAL A 106 24.36 0.05 -17.61
CA VAL A 106 25.12 1.21 -18.12
C VAL A 106 26.35 0.77 -18.90
N GLN A 107 26.98 -0.30 -18.46
CA GLN A 107 28.22 -0.80 -19.03
C GLN A 107 28.13 -2.31 -19.33
N GLY A 108 29.23 -2.89 -19.79
CA GLY A 108 29.30 -4.28 -20.25
C GLY A 108 28.71 -4.44 -21.66
N GLY A 109 28.44 -5.69 -22.00
CA GLY A 109 28.06 -6.10 -23.36
C GLY A 109 29.25 -6.38 -24.27
N ILE A 110 29.04 -7.11 -25.36
CA ILE A 110 30.07 -7.41 -26.35
C ILE A 110 29.76 -6.69 -27.66
N ASN A 111 30.72 -5.92 -28.14
CA ASN A 111 30.73 -5.44 -29.50
C ASN A 111 32.16 -5.43 -30.11
N SER A 112 32.27 -5.15 -31.40
CA SER A 112 33.56 -5.20 -32.15
C SER A 112 34.52 -4.05 -31.77
N TYR A 113 34.12 -3.11 -30.94
CA TYR A 113 34.84 -1.86 -30.64
C TYR A 113 35.26 -1.72 -29.19
N GLY A 114 34.92 -2.68 -28.35
CA GLY A 114 35.28 -2.70 -26.93
C GLY A 114 34.16 -3.19 -26.02
N THR A 115 34.40 -3.06 -24.75
CA THR A 115 33.45 -3.41 -23.68
C THR A 115 33.05 -2.13 -22.97
N SER A 116 31.81 -1.99 -22.50
CA SER A 116 31.38 -0.90 -21.63
C SER A 116 30.41 0.12 -22.26
N TYR A 117 29.56 -0.34 -23.17
CA TYR A 117 28.57 0.53 -23.82
C TYR A 117 27.14 0.28 -23.35
N GLY A 118 26.94 -0.79 -22.54
CA GLY A 118 25.67 -1.13 -21.94
C GLY A 118 24.82 -2.13 -22.72
N THR A 119 23.82 -2.70 -22.05
CA THR A 119 22.94 -3.73 -22.59
C THR A 119 21.48 -3.46 -22.31
N VAL A 120 20.58 -4.14 -23.05
CA VAL A 120 19.19 -4.39 -22.65
C VAL A 120 19.05 -5.86 -22.32
N PHE A 121 18.39 -6.18 -21.21
CA PHE A 121 18.19 -7.54 -20.75
C PHE A 121 16.73 -7.83 -20.41
N ARG A 122 16.41 -9.12 -20.32
CA ARG A 122 15.15 -9.66 -19.79
C ARG A 122 15.48 -10.68 -18.71
N ILE A 123 14.69 -10.69 -17.65
CA ILE A 123 14.79 -11.67 -16.58
C ILE A 123 13.41 -12.15 -16.13
N THR A 124 13.28 -13.47 -15.92
CA THR A 124 12.04 -14.03 -15.37
C THR A 124 11.92 -13.73 -13.87
N PRO A 125 10.72 -13.80 -13.26
CA PRO A 125 10.57 -13.70 -11.80
C PRO A 125 11.38 -14.72 -10.99
N THR A 126 11.81 -15.81 -11.64
CA THR A 126 12.63 -16.89 -11.05
C THR A 126 14.12 -16.79 -11.35
N GLY A 127 14.58 -15.68 -11.99
CA GLY A 127 16.00 -15.42 -12.21
C GLY A 127 16.58 -15.95 -13.54
N THR A 128 15.78 -16.46 -14.48
CA THR A 128 16.29 -16.83 -15.80
C THR A 128 16.59 -15.58 -16.63
N PHE A 129 17.88 -15.32 -16.86
CA PHE A 129 18.39 -14.13 -17.53
C PHE A 129 18.53 -14.33 -19.05
N ALA A 130 18.29 -13.31 -19.84
CA ALA A 130 18.58 -13.24 -21.26
C ALA A 130 19.01 -11.81 -21.63
N GLN A 131 20.19 -11.66 -22.20
CA GLN A 131 20.62 -10.44 -22.86
C GLN A 131 19.86 -10.30 -24.19
N LEU A 132 19.26 -9.15 -24.44
CA LEU A 132 18.50 -8.86 -25.66
C LEU A 132 19.30 -8.04 -26.65
N TYR A 133 20.11 -7.09 -26.18
CA TYR A 133 20.88 -6.18 -27.02
C TYR A 133 22.16 -5.70 -26.31
N SER A 134 23.24 -5.46 -27.11
CA SER A 134 24.46 -4.75 -26.71
C SER A 134 24.60 -3.48 -27.51
N PHE A 135 24.73 -2.35 -26.86
CA PHE A 135 24.86 -1.04 -27.52
C PHE A 135 26.23 -0.85 -28.18
N CYS A 136 26.33 0.17 -29.03
CA CYS A 136 27.52 0.45 -29.85
C CYS A 136 27.90 -0.73 -30.76
N ALA A 137 26.90 -1.38 -31.33
CA ALA A 137 27.09 -2.50 -32.26
C ALA A 137 27.85 -2.14 -33.53
N GLN A 138 27.92 -0.85 -33.86
CA GLN A 138 28.63 -0.31 -35.04
C GLN A 138 29.60 0.80 -34.62
N ARG A 139 30.58 1.07 -35.47
CA ARG A 139 31.56 2.15 -35.26
C ARG A 139 30.84 3.50 -35.13
N TYR A 140 31.29 4.33 -34.18
CA TYR A 140 30.70 5.61 -33.80
C TYR A 140 29.35 5.51 -33.08
N CYS A 141 28.96 4.30 -32.67
CA CYS A 141 27.78 4.04 -31.83
C CYS A 141 26.49 4.76 -32.34
N PRO A 142 26.07 4.56 -33.61
CA PRO A 142 24.85 5.21 -34.11
C PRO A 142 23.58 4.79 -33.39
N ASP A 143 23.63 3.66 -32.68
CA ASP A 143 22.58 3.09 -31.82
C ASP A 143 22.64 3.64 -30.39
N GLY A 144 23.65 4.46 -30.06
CA GLY A 144 23.86 5.03 -28.71
C GLY A 144 24.73 4.18 -27.82
N PHE A 145 25.01 4.72 -26.63
CA PHE A 145 25.68 4.04 -25.52
C PHE A 145 25.27 4.65 -24.18
N TRP A 146 25.53 3.88 -23.10
CA TRP A 146 25.15 4.22 -21.73
C TRP A 146 23.64 4.46 -21.56
N PRO A 147 22.82 3.42 -21.65
CA PRO A 147 21.40 3.50 -21.31
C PRO A 147 21.25 3.60 -19.78
N VAL A 148 21.41 4.79 -19.24
CA VAL A 148 21.50 5.05 -17.79
C VAL A 148 20.16 4.93 -17.08
N ASN A 149 19.02 4.97 -17.83
CA ASN A 149 17.68 4.92 -17.26
C ASN A 149 16.82 3.78 -17.80
N GLY A 150 15.65 3.61 -17.16
CA GLY A 150 14.73 2.52 -17.40
C GLY A 150 14.01 2.58 -18.74
N LEU A 151 13.47 1.46 -19.11
CA LEU A 151 12.60 1.32 -20.28
C LEU A 151 11.15 1.68 -19.93
N VAL A 152 10.39 2.17 -20.91
CA VAL A 152 8.93 2.26 -20.85
C VAL A 152 8.30 1.27 -21.83
N LEU A 153 7.34 0.50 -21.37
CA LEU A 153 6.50 -0.33 -22.26
C LEU A 153 5.40 0.56 -22.85
N ALA A 154 5.42 0.74 -24.17
CA ALA A 154 4.45 1.57 -24.84
C ALA A 154 3.24 0.76 -25.34
N SER A 155 2.18 1.47 -25.72
CA SER A 155 0.91 0.92 -26.17
C SER A 155 1.00 0.07 -27.44
N ASP A 156 2.11 0.19 -28.19
CA ASP A 156 2.40 -0.64 -29.37
C ASP A 156 3.06 -1.99 -29.02
N GLY A 157 3.24 -2.29 -27.71
CA GLY A 157 3.85 -3.51 -27.20
C GLY A 157 5.36 -3.57 -27.29
N ASN A 158 6.04 -2.45 -27.64
CA ASN A 158 7.50 -2.35 -27.65
C ASN A 158 7.99 -1.53 -26.47
N PHE A 159 9.25 -1.71 -26.16
CA PHE A 159 9.94 -0.91 -25.15
C PHE A 159 10.64 0.28 -25.80
N TYR A 160 10.68 1.39 -25.08
CA TYR A 160 11.39 2.60 -25.48
C TYR A 160 12.32 3.03 -24.36
N GLY A 161 13.47 3.59 -24.74
CA GLY A 161 14.46 4.08 -23.80
C GLY A 161 15.34 5.14 -24.44
N THR A 162 16.29 5.65 -23.62
CA THR A 162 17.26 6.68 -24.01
C THR A 162 18.68 6.19 -23.78
N THR A 163 19.63 6.74 -24.53
CA THR A 163 21.07 6.58 -24.27
C THR A 163 21.68 7.94 -23.99
N ASP A 164 22.57 8.04 -23.01
CA ASP A 164 23.23 9.29 -22.62
C ASP A 164 24.10 9.86 -23.75
N GLY A 165 24.79 8.99 -24.48
CA GLY A 165 25.69 9.37 -25.58
C GLY A 165 25.49 8.54 -26.82
N GLY A 166 26.29 8.85 -27.85
CA GLY A 166 26.22 8.24 -29.17
C GLY A 166 25.08 8.80 -30.03
N GLY A 167 24.65 8.00 -31.00
CA GLY A 167 23.76 8.46 -32.07
C GLY A 167 24.52 9.17 -33.20
N ALA A 168 23.82 9.69 -34.19
CA ALA A 168 24.44 10.30 -35.38
C ALA A 168 25.28 11.55 -35.06
N TYR A 169 25.05 12.19 -33.91
CA TYR A 169 25.63 13.48 -33.55
C TYR A 169 26.26 13.50 -32.15
N ASP A 170 26.40 12.31 -31.52
CA ASP A 170 26.98 12.13 -30.18
C ASP A 170 26.25 12.85 -29.02
N GLY A 171 24.97 13.19 -29.23
CA GLY A 171 24.13 13.86 -28.25
C GLY A 171 23.18 12.93 -27.50
N GLY A 172 23.32 11.61 -27.68
CA GLY A 172 22.40 10.60 -27.18
C GLY A 172 21.25 10.28 -28.15
N THR A 173 20.50 9.25 -27.79
CA THR A 173 19.42 8.73 -28.65
C THR A 173 18.12 8.50 -27.91
N VAL A 174 17.02 8.42 -28.66
CA VAL A 174 15.82 7.68 -28.27
C VAL A 174 15.77 6.41 -29.13
N PHE A 175 15.60 5.26 -28.49
CA PHE A 175 15.49 3.99 -29.19
C PHE A 175 14.18 3.27 -28.86
N LYS A 176 13.78 2.41 -29.78
CA LYS A 176 12.71 1.43 -29.67
C LYS A 176 13.31 0.04 -29.71
N ILE A 177 12.87 -0.86 -28.83
CA ILE A 177 13.28 -2.26 -28.85
C ILE A 177 12.07 -3.19 -28.68
N THR A 178 12.00 -4.21 -29.52
CA THR A 178 10.95 -5.23 -29.41
C THR A 178 11.22 -6.17 -28.24
N PRO A 179 10.23 -6.88 -27.69
CA PRO A 179 10.44 -7.91 -26.67
C PRO A 179 11.41 -9.03 -27.08
N SER A 180 11.65 -9.21 -28.38
CA SER A 180 12.59 -10.17 -28.95
C SER A 180 14.01 -9.60 -29.13
N GLY A 181 14.27 -8.31 -28.84
CA GLY A 181 15.59 -7.69 -28.88
C GLY A 181 15.95 -6.96 -30.18
N SER A 182 15.00 -6.73 -31.11
CA SER A 182 15.26 -5.90 -32.29
C SER A 182 15.20 -4.42 -31.94
N LEU A 183 16.36 -3.74 -31.99
CA LEU A 183 16.49 -2.31 -31.65
C LEU A 183 16.44 -1.44 -32.92
N THR A 184 15.82 -0.28 -32.80
CA THR A 184 15.78 0.80 -33.80
C THR A 184 15.98 2.13 -33.10
N THR A 185 16.99 2.91 -33.51
CA THR A 185 17.14 4.30 -33.11
C THR A 185 16.08 5.13 -33.83
N ILE A 186 15.18 5.75 -33.08
CA ILE A 186 14.10 6.57 -33.64
C ILE A 186 14.43 8.07 -33.64
N TYR A 187 15.41 8.49 -32.82
CA TYR A 187 15.90 9.87 -32.78
C TYR A 187 17.35 9.94 -32.31
N SER A 188 18.14 10.89 -32.86
CA SER A 188 19.50 11.24 -32.40
C SER A 188 19.54 12.72 -32.10
N PHE A 189 19.89 13.06 -30.86
CA PHE A 189 19.95 14.45 -30.40
C PHE A 189 21.16 15.21 -30.97
N CYS A 190 21.11 16.55 -30.88
CA CYS A 190 22.21 17.44 -31.19
C CYS A 190 22.53 17.53 -32.70
N ALA A 191 21.51 17.38 -33.58
CA ALA A 191 21.70 17.51 -35.02
C ALA A 191 22.16 18.93 -35.46
N THR A 192 21.94 19.94 -34.61
CA THR A 192 22.33 21.32 -34.83
C THR A 192 23.32 21.77 -33.75
N ARG A 193 24.34 22.57 -34.13
CA ARG A 193 25.31 23.09 -33.18
C ARG A 193 24.63 23.86 -32.04
N GLY A 194 25.03 23.53 -30.79
CA GLY A 194 24.42 24.06 -29.58
C GLY A 194 23.24 23.27 -29.10
N CYS A 195 22.90 22.15 -29.78
CA CYS A 195 21.92 21.17 -29.35
C CYS A 195 20.58 21.77 -28.90
N PRO A 196 19.91 22.61 -29.72
CA PRO A 196 18.66 23.25 -29.32
C PRO A 196 17.53 22.26 -29.01
N ASP A 197 17.63 21.04 -29.50
CA ASP A 197 16.74 19.90 -29.25
C ASP A 197 17.08 19.14 -27.98
N GLY A 198 18.18 19.49 -27.30
CA GLY A 198 18.68 18.83 -26.11
C GLY A 198 19.89 17.93 -26.37
N SER A 199 20.53 17.47 -25.30
CA SER A 199 21.61 16.48 -25.30
C SER A 199 21.64 15.70 -23.98
N ALA A 200 22.24 14.50 -24.00
CA ALA A 200 22.31 13.63 -22.84
C ALA A 200 20.90 13.38 -22.20
N PRO A 201 20.01 12.65 -22.89
CA PRO A 201 18.68 12.31 -22.34
C PRO A 201 18.84 11.23 -21.26
N GLN A 202 19.09 11.65 -20.02
CA GLN A 202 19.33 10.77 -18.89
C GLN A 202 18.05 10.30 -18.18
N ALA A 203 16.87 10.83 -18.54
CA ALA A 203 15.60 10.44 -17.96
C ALA A 203 14.97 9.22 -18.65
N ALA A 204 14.26 8.40 -17.88
CA ALA A 204 13.33 7.45 -18.48
C ALA A 204 12.18 8.18 -19.17
N LEU A 205 11.67 7.60 -20.27
CA LEU A 205 10.53 8.14 -20.99
C LEU A 205 9.22 7.81 -20.29
N LEU A 206 8.24 8.71 -20.43
CA LEU A 206 6.86 8.50 -20.02
C LEU A 206 5.96 8.42 -21.26
N GLN A 207 5.15 7.37 -21.42
CA GLN A 207 4.05 7.43 -22.39
C GLN A 207 2.84 8.11 -21.74
N ALA A 208 2.41 9.23 -22.29
CA ALA A 208 1.27 10.00 -21.78
C ALA A 208 -0.06 9.51 -22.39
N ALA A 209 -1.17 10.02 -21.85
CA ALA A 209 -2.52 9.69 -22.27
C ALA A 209 -2.81 10.01 -23.76
N ASP A 210 -2.04 10.92 -24.36
CA ASP A 210 -2.13 11.26 -25.80
C ASP A 210 -1.40 10.26 -26.71
N GLY A 211 -0.76 9.23 -26.12
CA GLY A 211 -0.02 8.17 -26.81
C GLY A 211 1.42 8.54 -27.19
N ASN A 212 1.85 9.80 -27.01
CA ASN A 212 3.22 10.22 -27.25
C ASN A 212 4.13 9.92 -26.07
N LEU A 213 5.43 9.91 -26.30
CA LEU A 213 6.44 9.80 -25.26
C LEU A 213 6.92 11.20 -24.87
N TYR A 214 7.19 11.38 -23.58
CA TYR A 214 7.73 12.60 -23.02
C TYR A 214 9.00 12.28 -22.24
N GLY A 215 9.97 13.19 -22.30
CA GLY A 215 11.24 13.02 -21.61
C GLY A 215 11.95 14.35 -21.41
N THR A 216 13.10 14.27 -20.75
CA THR A 216 13.98 15.42 -20.49
C THR A 216 15.39 15.13 -21.00
N THR A 217 16.15 16.18 -21.27
CA THR A 217 17.60 16.10 -21.53
C THR A 217 18.34 16.85 -20.47
N TRP A 218 19.46 16.32 -19.99
CA TRP A 218 20.28 16.97 -18.98
C TRP A 218 20.92 18.27 -19.48
N GLY A 219 21.36 18.28 -20.73
CA GLY A 219 21.97 19.44 -21.36
C GLY A 219 21.29 19.83 -22.66
N GLY A 220 21.88 20.79 -23.37
CA GLY A 220 21.32 21.39 -24.59
C GLY A 220 20.18 22.35 -24.28
N GLY A 221 19.40 22.71 -25.29
CA GLY A 221 18.45 23.82 -25.23
C GLY A 221 19.14 25.17 -25.40
N THR A 222 18.41 26.27 -25.22
CA THR A 222 18.88 27.63 -25.49
C THR A 222 19.96 28.13 -24.55
N ALA A 223 19.98 27.67 -23.31
CA ALA A 223 20.96 28.04 -22.27
C ALA A 223 21.93 26.88 -21.93
N ASN A 224 21.76 25.72 -22.53
CA ASN A 224 22.48 24.49 -22.22
C ASN A 224 22.15 23.91 -20.84
N ASP A 225 20.98 24.23 -20.27
CA ASP A 225 20.50 23.82 -18.96
C ASP A 225 19.48 22.69 -19.05
N GLY A 226 19.34 22.08 -20.24
CA GLY A 226 18.43 20.96 -20.50
C GLY A 226 17.10 21.37 -21.11
N THR A 227 16.34 20.35 -21.53
CA THR A 227 15.03 20.53 -22.18
C THR A 227 13.98 19.58 -21.67
N VAL A 228 12.72 19.92 -21.90
CA VAL A 228 11.58 18.96 -21.91
C VAL A 228 11.17 18.76 -23.36
N PHE A 229 11.00 17.52 -23.78
CA PHE A 229 10.58 17.18 -25.14
C PHE A 229 9.40 16.21 -25.16
N ARG A 230 8.67 16.25 -26.28
CA ARG A 230 7.68 15.26 -26.68
C ARG A 230 8.15 14.57 -27.96
N ILE A 231 7.98 13.26 -28.06
CA ILE A 231 8.32 12.50 -29.25
C ILE A 231 7.22 11.48 -29.55
N THR A 232 6.83 11.36 -30.83
CA THR A 232 5.88 10.32 -31.26
C THR A 232 6.57 8.96 -31.29
N LEU A 233 5.81 7.85 -31.26
CA LEU A 233 6.37 6.50 -31.41
C LEU A 233 7.11 6.30 -32.75
N GLY A 234 6.91 7.18 -33.71
CA GLY A 234 7.61 7.20 -34.99
C GLY A 234 8.85 8.11 -35.04
N GLY A 235 9.24 8.77 -33.93
CA GLY A 235 10.45 9.56 -33.83
C GLY A 235 10.32 11.06 -34.18
N ALA A 236 9.11 11.61 -34.38
CA ALA A 236 8.93 13.04 -34.57
C ALA A 236 9.02 13.77 -33.22
N LEU A 237 10.15 14.48 -32.97
CA LEU A 237 10.43 15.18 -31.73
C LEU A 237 9.96 16.64 -31.80
N THR A 238 9.49 17.15 -30.67
CA THR A 238 9.18 18.57 -30.40
C THR A 238 9.76 18.96 -29.06
N THR A 239 10.65 19.92 -29.02
CA THR A 239 11.12 20.57 -27.78
C THR A 239 9.97 21.43 -27.24
N LEU A 240 9.49 21.11 -26.05
CA LEU A 240 8.41 21.83 -25.38
C LEU A 240 8.94 23.01 -24.55
N TYR A 241 10.10 22.82 -23.92
CA TYR A 241 10.71 23.82 -23.06
C TYR A 241 12.23 23.69 -23.02
N SER A 242 12.94 24.81 -22.85
CA SER A 242 14.38 24.89 -22.58
C SER A 242 14.59 25.62 -21.25
N PHE A 243 15.24 24.98 -20.33
CA PHE A 243 15.58 25.57 -19.02
C PHE A 243 16.61 26.70 -19.15
N ASN A 244 16.67 27.57 -18.13
CA ASN A 244 17.51 28.79 -18.15
C ASN A 244 18.25 29.01 -16.80
N GLY A 245 18.39 28.02 -15.97
CA GLY A 245 19.04 28.03 -14.66
C GLY A 245 18.19 28.62 -13.54
N GLN A 246 17.39 29.65 -13.78
CA GLN A 246 16.51 30.24 -12.75
C GLN A 246 15.30 29.36 -12.46
N ASP A 247 14.75 28.69 -13.47
CA ASP A 247 13.61 27.79 -13.39
C ASP A 247 14.03 26.34 -13.19
N GLY A 248 15.32 26.05 -13.23
CA GLY A 248 15.93 24.74 -13.06
C GLY A 248 17.06 24.50 -14.05
N MET A 249 17.90 23.49 -13.78
CA MET A 249 19.00 23.05 -14.63
C MET A 249 19.22 21.55 -14.46
N GLY A 250 19.54 20.84 -15.53
CA GLY A 250 19.87 19.42 -15.51
C GLY A 250 18.70 18.51 -15.09
N PRO A 251 17.54 18.54 -15.77
CA PRO A 251 16.44 17.64 -15.46
C PRO A 251 16.79 16.20 -15.91
N GLN A 252 17.19 15.35 -14.96
CA GLN A 252 17.57 13.97 -15.24
C GLN A 252 16.55 12.92 -14.75
N ALA A 253 15.51 13.36 -14.07
CA ALA A 253 14.43 12.50 -13.60
C ALA A 253 13.33 12.31 -14.64
N ALA A 254 12.68 11.14 -14.60
CA ALA A 254 11.50 10.89 -15.41
C ALA A 254 10.35 11.83 -15.03
N LEU A 255 9.59 12.27 -16.04
CA LEU A 255 8.34 13.00 -15.84
C LEU A 255 7.23 12.05 -15.36
N ILE A 256 6.27 12.59 -14.61
CA ILE A 256 4.98 11.95 -14.39
C ILE A 256 3.87 12.78 -15.02
N GLN A 257 2.81 12.12 -15.52
CA GLN A 257 1.56 12.79 -15.87
C GLN A 257 0.61 12.65 -14.69
N ALA A 258 0.28 13.77 -14.05
CA ALA A 258 -0.62 13.79 -12.91
C ALA A 258 -2.10 13.74 -13.34
N THR A 259 -2.98 13.54 -12.37
CA THR A 259 -4.43 13.44 -12.59
C THR A 259 -5.06 14.73 -13.15
N ASP A 260 -4.38 15.88 -13.03
CA ASP A 260 -4.77 17.15 -13.65
C ASP A 260 -4.38 17.25 -15.14
N GLY A 261 -3.77 16.19 -15.69
CA GLY A 261 -3.33 16.10 -17.09
C GLY A 261 -2.02 16.80 -17.41
N ASN A 262 -1.42 17.52 -16.45
CA ASN A 262 -0.12 18.17 -16.63
C ASN A 262 1.03 17.21 -16.28
N PHE A 263 2.23 17.57 -16.70
CA PHE A 263 3.43 16.85 -16.35
C PHE A 263 4.15 17.53 -15.19
N TYR A 264 4.77 16.71 -14.35
CA TYR A 264 5.59 17.17 -13.23
C TYR A 264 6.96 16.51 -13.29
N GLY A 265 7.99 17.26 -12.93
CA GLY A 265 9.36 16.78 -12.90
C GLY A 265 10.22 17.58 -11.95
N THR A 266 11.45 17.14 -11.81
CA THR A 266 12.48 17.77 -10.96
C THR A 266 13.67 18.19 -11.80
N THR A 267 14.42 19.17 -11.32
CA THR A 267 15.76 19.51 -11.81
C THR A 267 16.78 19.25 -10.72
N GLU A 268 17.97 18.76 -11.11
CA GLU A 268 19.07 18.53 -10.19
C GLU A 268 19.54 19.84 -9.56
N GLU A 269 19.75 20.84 -10.38
CA GLU A 269 20.32 22.13 -10.03
C GLU A 269 19.39 23.28 -10.49
N GLY A 270 19.84 24.50 -10.35
CA GLY A 270 19.06 25.71 -10.69
C GLY A 270 18.20 26.21 -9.52
N GLY A 271 17.40 27.24 -9.79
CA GLY A 271 16.58 27.91 -8.78
C GLY A 271 17.39 28.88 -7.90
N VAL A 272 17.16 28.86 -6.60
CA VAL A 272 17.79 29.79 -5.65
C VAL A 272 19.25 29.42 -5.37
N GLN A 273 20.15 30.37 -5.59
CA GLN A 273 21.55 30.29 -5.18
C GLN A 273 21.70 30.84 -3.75
N ASN A 274 22.20 30.05 -2.84
CA ASN A 274 22.48 30.48 -1.45
C ASN A 274 23.68 29.71 -0.88
N ASN A 275 24.06 29.99 0.36
CA ASN A 275 25.21 29.34 1.00
C ASN A 275 25.06 27.82 1.19
N ASN A 276 23.84 27.30 1.17
CA ASN A 276 23.58 25.85 1.33
C ASN A 276 23.57 25.12 -0.02
N CYS A 277 23.29 25.83 -1.13
CA CYS A 277 23.12 25.28 -2.48
C CYS A 277 24.30 25.59 -3.43
N GLY A 278 25.28 26.36 -2.98
CA GLY A 278 26.40 26.75 -3.84
C GLY A 278 25.99 27.66 -5.02
N SER A 279 26.85 27.69 -6.05
CA SER A 279 26.65 28.55 -7.23
C SER A 279 25.60 28.02 -8.21
N ASN A 280 25.26 26.74 -8.15
CA ASN A 280 24.37 26.09 -9.11
C ASN A 280 22.92 25.97 -8.63
N GLY A 281 22.64 26.28 -7.34
CA GLY A 281 21.31 26.10 -6.74
C GLY A 281 21.05 24.66 -6.25
N CYS A 282 19.94 24.46 -5.56
CA CYS A 282 19.55 23.16 -4.99
C CYS A 282 18.52 22.39 -5.83
N GLY A 283 18.17 22.91 -7.01
CA GLY A 283 17.15 22.27 -7.87
C GLY A 283 15.73 22.75 -7.60
N THR A 284 14.85 22.35 -8.48
CA THR A 284 13.43 22.76 -8.48
C THR A 284 12.50 21.59 -8.69
N VAL A 285 11.21 21.78 -8.35
CA VAL A 285 10.10 20.98 -8.87
C VAL A 285 9.29 21.84 -9.80
N PHE A 286 9.01 21.36 -10.99
CA PHE A 286 8.25 22.08 -12.00
C PHE A 286 6.99 21.33 -12.44
N LYS A 287 6.03 22.11 -12.91
CA LYS A 287 4.83 21.67 -13.61
C LYS A 287 4.91 22.19 -15.05
N ILE A 288 4.59 21.35 -16.02
CA ILE A 288 4.52 21.76 -17.42
C ILE A 288 3.24 21.23 -18.08
N THR A 289 2.55 22.09 -18.82
CA THR A 289 1.37 21.68 -19.58
C THR A 289 1.77 20.86 -20.82
N PRO A 290 0.88 20.05 -21.42
CA PRO A 290 1.14 19.35 -22.67
C PRO A 290 1.52 20.27 -23.85
N THR A 291 1.23 21.58 -23.72
CA THR A 291 1.59 22.62 -24.72
C THR A 291 2.89 23.35 -24.45
N GLY A 292 3.61 23.00 -23.34
CA GLY A 292 4.92 23.54 -23.03
C GLY A 292 4.95 24.76 -22.08
N ALA A 293 3.82 25.14 -21.47
CA ALA A 293 3.84 26.20 -20.45
C ALA A 293 4.36 25.65 -19.13
N LEU A 294 5.58 26.05 -18.72
CA LEU A 294 6.25 25.63 -17.49
C LEU A 294 5.98 26.60 -16.35
N THR A 295 5.84 26.06 -15.16
CA THR A 295 5.76 26.78 -13.89
C THR A 295 6.62 26.07 -12.85
N THR A 296 7.58 26.73 -12.25
CA THR A 296 8.30 26.24 -11.07
C THR A 296 7.35 26.30 -9.88
N ILE A 297 6.99 25.14 -9.32
CA ILE A 297 6.08 25.05 -8.19
C ILE A 297 6.79 24.99 -6.85
N TYR A 298 8.07 24.60 -6.85
CA TYR A 298 8.91 24.61 -5.67
C TYR A 298 10.38 24.80 -6.03
N THR A 299 11.14 25.47 -5.15
CA THR A 299 12.59 25.64 -5.26
C THR A 299 13.22 25.24 -3.94
N PHE A 300 14.11 24.24 -3.97
CA PHE A 300 14.82 23.79 -2.79
C PHE A 300 15.83 24.82 -2.29
N SER A 301 16.07 24.83 -0.96
CA SER A 301 16.91 25.82 -0.28
C SER A 301 18.07 25.20 0.51
N GLY A 302 18.18 23.87 0.52
CA GLY A 302 19.18 23.08 1.22
C GLY A 302 18.66 22.45 2.51
N PRO A 303 18.14 23.18 3.51
CA PRO A 303 17.59 22.57 4.74
C PRO A 303 16.35 21.70 4.53
N ASP A 304 15.62 21.91 3.46
CA ASP A 304 14.43 21.18 3.03
C ASP A 304 14.73 20.09 2.00
N GLY A 305 15.99 19.96 1.61
CA GLY A 305 16.49 19.04 0.60
C GLY A 305 17.24 19.78 -0.51
N GLY A 306 17.88 19.04 -1.40
CA GLY A 306 18.57 19.54 -2.57
C GLY A 306 18.96 18.43 -3.51
N LEU A 307 19.26 18.77 -4.78
CA LEU A 307 19.59 17.82 -5.84
C LEU A 307 18.50 16.73 -5.97
N ALA A 308 17.30 17.13 -6.38
CA ALA A 308 16.17 16.22 -6.58
C ALA A 308 16.33 15.45 -7.88
N VAL A 309 17.19 14.43 -7.88
CA VAL A 309 17.58 13.62 -9.04
C VAL A 309 16.63 12.45 -9.31
N ALA A 310 15.78 12.09 -8.35
CA ALA A 310 14.77 11.05 -8.50
C ALA A 310 13.46 11.61 -9.08
N GLY A 311 12.74 10.75 -9.80
CA GLY A 311 11.40 11.09 -10.29
C GLY A 311 10.38 11.25 -9.17
N LEU A 312 9.30 11.96 -9.46
CA LEU A 312 8.17 12.12 -8.56
C LEU A 312 7.21 10.93 -8.65
N LEU A 313 6.45 10.71 -7.60
CA LEU A 313 5.28 9.84 -7.55
C LEU A 313 4.06 10.69 -7.20
N GLN A 314 2.97 10.63 -7.97
CA GLN A 314 1.67 11.08 -7.47
C GLN A 314 1.00 9.92 -6.73
N ALA A 315 0.83 10.07 -5.42
CA ALA A 315 0.19 9.04 -4.60
C ALA A 315 -1.35 9.14 -4.68
N LYS A 316 -2.05 8.15 -4.10
CA LYS A 316 -3.52 8.07 -4.11
C LYS A 316 -4.21 9.27 -3.44
N ASP A 317 -3.53 10.02 -2.56
CA ASP A 317 -4.03 11.26 -1.96
C ASP A 317 -3.99 12.47 -2.92
N GLY A 318 -3.43 12.29 -4.12
CA GLY A 318 -3.30 13.31 -5.15
C GLY A 318 -2.07 14.21 -5.02
N ASP A 319 -1.33 14.12 -3.91
CA ASP A 319 -0.09 14.87 -3.72
C ASP A 319 1.12 14.19 -4.35
N LEU A 320 2.17 14.96 -4.55
CA LEU A 320 3.43 14.50 -5.13
C LEU A 320 4.40 14.09 -4.03
N TYR A 321 5.12 13.02 -4.26
CA TYR A 321 6.14 12.51 -3.34
C TYR A 321 7.45 12.34 -4.08
N GLY A 322 8.54 12.67 -3.42
CA GLY A 322 9.87 12.54 -3.98
C GLY A 322 10.94 12.47 -2.92
N THR A 323 12.16 12.32 -3.39
CA THR A 323 13.36 12.28 -2.56
C THR A 323 14.40 13.29 -3.06
N THR A 324 15.28 13.70 -2.18
CA THR A 324 16.45 14.52 -2.54
C THR A 324 17.72 13.75 -2.24
N TRP A 325 18.74 13.90 -3.08
CA TRP A 325 20.03 13.26 -2.92
C TRP A 325 20.86 13.88 -1.79
N ASN A 326 20.68 15.18 -1.56
CA ASN A 326 21.45 15.97 -0.60
C ASN A 326 20.51 16.89 0.20
N GLY A 327 21.06 17.64 1.15
CA GLY A 327 20.30 18.58 1.99
C GLY A 327 19.55 17.86 3.13
N GLY A 328 18.57 18.57 3.70
CA GLY A 328 17.91 18.14 4.93
C GLY A 328 18.75 18.41 6.19
N ALA A 329 18.26 17.96 7.36
CA ALA A 329 18.87 18.22 8.65
C ALA A 329 20.31 17.67 8.80
N TYR A 330 20.64 16.61 8.06
CA TYR A 330 21.94 15.91 8.14
C TYR A 330 22.72 15.98 6.82
N SER A 331 22.25 16.71 5.81
CA SER A 331 22.87 16.88 4.49
C SER A 331 23.08 15.57 3.70
N VAL A 332 22.27 14.56 3.93
CA VAL A 332 22.30 13.25 3.25
C VAL A 332 20.97 12.90 2.57
N GLY A 333 20.12 13.91 2.38
CA GLY A 333 18.87 13.81 1.65
C GLY A 333 17.61 13.74 2.51
N THR A 334 16.48 13.86 1.84
CA THR A 334 15.16 13.88 2.46
C THR A 334 14.15 13.04 1.68
N VAL A 335 13.07 12.62 2.33
CA VAL A 335 11.81 12.28 1.67
C VAL A 335 10.84 13.44 1.88
N PHE A 336 10.18 13.88 0.82
CA PHE A 336 9.24 14.99 0.90
C PHE A 336 7.88 14.67 0.26
N LYS A 337 6.88 15.37 0.74
CA LYS A 337 5.54 15.49 0.16
C LYS A 337 5.37 16.91 -0.37
N LEU A 338 4.80 17.06 -1.56
CA LEU A 338 4.54 18.34 -2.20
C LEU A 338 3.12 18.37 -2.73
N THR A 339 2.30 19.33 -2.30
CA THR A 339 1.01 19.54 -2.93
C THR A 339 1.17 20.07 -4.35
N THR A 340 0.21 19.83 -5.24
CA THR A 340 0.22 20.36 -6.62
C THR A 340 0.18 21.90 -6.66
N SER A 341 -0.11 22.56 -5.53
CA SER A 341 -0.05 24.02 -5.35
C SER A 341 1.30 24.53 -4.84
N GLY A 342 2.27 23.63 -4.56
CA GLY A 342 3.65 24.01 -4.21
C GLY A 342 3.95 24.06 -2.71
N ARG A 343 3.12 23.49 -1.83
CA ARG A 343 3.44 23.39 -0.40
C ARG A 343 4.23 22.12 -0.13
N LEU A 344 5.49 22.26 0.29
CA LEU A 344 6.36 21.15 0.67
C LEU A 344 6.23 20.82 2.16
N THR A 345 6.31 19.53 2.46
CA THR A 345 6.45 18.97 3.81
C THR A 345 7.57 17.94 3.76
N THR A 346 8.62 18.11 4.55
CA THR A 346 9.65 17.08 4.74
C THR A 346 9.08 16.00 5.63
N LEU A 347 9.05 14.77 5.12
CA LEU A 347 8.51 13.59 5.81
C LEU A 347 9.58 12.87 6.60
N HIS A 348 10.81 12.83 6.05
CA HIS A 348 11.95 12.20 6.68
C HIS A 348 13.24 12.91 6.30
N ASN A 349 14.16 13.05 7.26
CA ASN A 349 15.54 13.48 7.03
C ASN A 349 16.44 12.28 7.25
N PHE A 350 17.10 11.80 6.21
CA PHE A 350 18.03 10.70 6.33
C PHE A 350 19.21 11.07 7.23
N THR A 351 19.75 10.05 7.93
CA THR A 351 20.84 10.22 8.90
C THR A 351 22.15 9.57 8.45
N GLY A 352 22.15 8.92 7.29
CA GLY A 352 23.21 8.05 6.83
C GLY A 352 23.12 6.62 7.36
N PHE A 353 22.68 6.42 8.62
CA PHE A 353 22.47 5.07 9.17
C PHE A 353 21.20 4.40 8.62
N ASP A 354 20.23 5.15 8.21
CA ASP A 354 18.96 4.70 7.63
C ASP A 354 18.89 4.85 6.11
N GLY A 355 19.90 5.45 5.51
CA GLY A 355 20.05 5.64 4.07
C GLY A 355 20.74 6.95 3.72
N GLU A 356 21.24 7.03 2.51
CA GLU A 356 21.92 8.18 1.92
C GLU A 356 21.85 8.06 0.39
N ALA A 357 21.95 9.19 -0.33
CA ALA A 357 22.00 9.23 -1.80
C ALA A 357 20.76 8.57 -2.46
N GLN A 358 19.56 9.13 -2.23
CA GLN A 358 18.33 8.61 -2.82
C GLN A 358 18.25 8.97 -4.31
N LEU A 359 18.32 7.95 -5.16
CA LEU A 359 18.26 8.06 -6.63
C LEU A 359 17.01 7.41 -7.21
N GLY A 360 16.36 6.48 -6.48
CA GLY A 360 15.19 5.76 -6.93
C GLY A 360 13.89 6.53 -6.74
N VAL A 361 12.98 6.43 -7.71
CA VAL A 361 11.61 6.91 -7.56
C VAL A 361 10.87 6.08 -6.49
N LEU A 362 10.02 6.75 -5.71
CA LEU A 362 9.18 6.08 -4.72
C LEU A 362 8.12 5.21 -5.39
N LEU A 363 7.79 4.09 -4.77
CA LEU A 363 6.70 3.21 -5.16
C LEU A 363 5.59 3.26 -4.11
N GLN A 364 4.35 3.55 -4.50
CA GLN A 364 3.20 3.24 -3.66
C GLN A 364 2.77 1.79 -3.92
N ALA A 365 2.96 0.92 -2.93
CA ALA A 365 2.63 -0.48 -3.04
C ALA A 365 1.13 -0.77 -2.82
N THR A 366 0.73 -2.01 -3.04
CA THR A 366 -0.67 -2.46 -2.90
C THR A 366 -1.20 -2.35 -1.47
N ASP A 367 -0.30 -2.36 -0.46
CA ASP A 367 -0.62 -2.12 0.95
C ASP A 367 -0.87 -0.63 1.29
N GLY A 368 -0.74 0.26 0.29
CA GLY A 368 -0.93 1.70 0.41
C GLY A 368 0.31 2.47 0.88
N ASN A 369 1.33 1.80 1.40
CA ASN A 369 2.55 2.42 1.89
C ASN A 369 3.49 2.84 0.76
N LEU A 370 4.40 3.76 1.06
CA LEU A 370 5.46 4.15 0.14
C LEU A 370 6.74 3.37 0.44
N TYR A 371 7.39 2.93 -0.61
CA TYR A 371 8.67 2.24 -0.55
C TYR A 371 9.69 2.95 -1.42
N GLY A 372 10.94 2.99 -0.96
CA GLY A 372 12.03 3.59 -1.69
C GLY A 372 13.35 2.89 -1.41
N THR A 373 14.36 3.28 -2.16
CA THR A 373 15.73 2.77 -2.04
C THR A 373 16.71 3.91 -1.77
N SER A 374 17.76 3.64 -1.03
CA SER A 374 18.91 4.54 -0.88
C SER A 374 20.17 3.89 -1.47
N GLY A 375 20.90 4.64 -2.30
CA GLY A 375 22.10 4.13 -2.99
C GLY A 375 23.30 3.92 -2.07
N ALA A 376 23.30 4.53 -0.88
CA ALA A 376 24.37 4.40 0.13
C ALA A 376 23.77 4.48 1.53
N GLY A 377 24.61 4.47 2.56
CA GLY A 377 24.17 4.47 3.96
C GLY A 377 23.69 3.10 4.42
N GLY A 378 22.93 3.08 5.53
CA GLY A 378 22.54 1.86 6.21
C GLY A 378 23.70 1.22 7.01
N LEU A 379 23.44 0.07 7.63
CA LEU A 379 24.38 -0.58 8.55
C LEU A 379 25.74 -0.96 7.92
N SER A 380 25.77 -1.24 6.63
CA SER A 380 26.97 -1.65 5.88
C SER A 380 27.42 -0.61 4.85
N ASN A 381 26.85 0.58 4.86
CA ASN A 381 27.04 1.62 3.84
C ASN A 381 26.85 1.11 2.40
N ALA A 382 25.94 0.17 2.22
CA ALA A 382 25.64 -0.49 0.95
C ALA A 382 24.23 -0.19 0.44
N GLY A 383 23.55 0.76 1.10
CA GLY A 383 22.19 1.19 0.79
C GLY A 383 21.10 0.40 1.51
N THR A 384 19.89 0.90 1.41
CA THR A 384 18.73 0.34 2.11
C THR A 384 17.49 0.26 1.21
N ILE A 385 16.52 -0.55 1.61
CA ILE A 385 15.11 -0.39 1.23
C ILE A 385 14.40 0.16 2.46
N PHE A 386 13.64 1.22 2.27
CA PHE A 386 12.86 1.85 3.33
C PHE A 386 11.37 1.89 3.01
N LYS A 387 10.58 2.02 4.05
CA LYS A 387 9.12 2.11 4.02
C LYS A 387 8.67 3.36 4.76
N LEU A 388 7.73 4.10 4.17
CA LEU A 388 6.92 5.10 4.88
C LEU A 388 5.49 4.59 4.97
N THR A 389 5.02 4.44 6.18
CA THR A 389 3.68 3.97 6.45
C THR A 389 2.71 5.14 6.46
N TYR A 390 1.61 5.01 5.74
CA TYR A 390 0.56 6.02 5.68
C TYR A 390 -0.43 5.82 6.83
N PRO A 391 -0.67 6.83 7.67
CA PRO A 391 -1.82 6.81 8.55
C PRO A 391 -3.10 6.88 7.74
N LEU A 392 -4.01 5.96 7.95
CA LEU A 392 -5.31 5.96 7.31
C LEU A 392 -6.38 6.38 8.32
N GLN A 393 -7.31 7.21 7.88
CA GLN A 393 -8.44 7.66 8.68
C GLN A 393 -9.75 7.19 8.06
N PHE A 394 -10.76 6.99 8.90
CA PHE A 394 -12.03 6.40 8.51
C PHE A 394 -12.94 7.41 7.80
N VAL A 395 -13.60 6.96 6.75
CA VAL A 395 -14.72 7.66 6.10
C VAL A 395 -15.94 6.75 6.19
N PRO A 396 -16.97 7.12 6.95
CA PRO A 396 -18.17 6.32 7.06
C PRO A 396 -18.96 6.34 5.75
N VAL A 397 -19.60 5.21 5.46
CA VAL A 397 -20.58 5.06 4.37
C VAL A 397 -21.83 4.44 4.97
N THR A 398 -23.02 4.98 4.65
CA THR A 398 -24.25 4.26 4.98
C THR A 398 -24.18 2.86 4.40
N ALA A 399 -24.38 1.86 5.24
CA ALA A 399 -24.13 0.46 4.90
C ALA A 399 -24.75 0.08 3.55
N CYS A 400 -23.93 -0.40 2.62
CA CYS A 400 -24.27 -0.55 1.21
C CYS A 400 -23.81 -1.89 0.67
N ARG A 401 -24.65 -2.56 -0.14
CA ARG A 401 -24.33 -3.83 -0.77
C ARG A 401 -23.44 -3.67 -1.98
N LEU A 402 -22.20 -4.16 -1.89
CA LEU A 402 -21.25 -4.20 -3.00
C LEU A 402 -21.55 -5.34 -3.96
N VAL A 403 -21.74 -6.55 -3.44
CA VAL A 403 -21.99 -7.75 -4.25
C VAL A 403 -22.81 -8.79 -3.51
N ASP A 404 -23.66 -9.48 -4.25
CA ASP A 404 -24.35 -10.69 -3.84
C ASP A 404 -24.19 -11.74 -4.96
N THR A 405 -23.33 -12.71 -4.76
CA THR A 405 -23.02 -13.71 -5.79
C THR A 405 -24.17 -14.68 -6.07
N ARG A 406 -25.23 -14.68 -5.26
CA ARG A 406 -26.48 -15.41 -5.56
C ARG A 406 -27.24 -14.75 -6.72
N GLN A 407 -27.07 -13.44 -6.89
CA GLN A 407 -27.75 -12.65 -7.93
C GLN A 407 -26.88 -12.43 -9.16
N THR A 408 -25.55 -12.27 -8.96
CA THR A 408 -24.61 -11.96 -10.05
C THR A 408 -23.33 -12.78 -9.93
N GLY A 409 -22.89 -13.36 -11.03
CA GLY A 409 -21.61 -14.05 -11.16
C GLY A 409 -21.52 -15.44 -10.53
N GLY A 410 -22.57 -15.92 -9.84
CA GLY A 410 -22.63 -17.26 -9.25
C GLY A 410 -21.70 -17.46 -8.05
N PRO A 411 -21.75 -18.66 -7.41
CA PRO A 411 -20.94 -18.97 -6.24
C PRO A 411 -19.45 -19.01 -6.56
N ILE A 412 -18.63 -18.77 -5.54
CA ILE A 412 -17.18 -19.03 -5.59
C ILE A 412 -17.00 -20.53 -5.50
N GLN A 413 -16.30 -21.11 -6.46
CA GLN A 413 -16.04 -22.56 -6.49
C GLN A 413 -14.99 -22.92 -5.43
N GLY A 414 -15.17 -24.04 -4.76
CA GLY A 414 -14.23 -24.52 -3.76
C GLY A 414 -12.79 -24.65 -4.31
N GLY A 415 -11.81 -24.17 -3.55
CA GLY A 415 -10.41 -24.18 -3.94
C GLY A 415 -9.99 -23.05 -4.91
N THR A 416 -10.90 -22.13 -5.26
CA THR A 416 -10.60 -21.03 -6.21
C THR A 416 -10.57 -19.67 -5.54
N VAL A 417 -9.90 -18.71 -6.19
CA VAL A 417 -9.85 -17.28 -5.82
C VAL A 417 -10.73 -16.49 -6.78
N ARG A 418 -11.46 -15.51 -6.25
CA ARG A 418 -12.20 -14.53 -7.03
C ARG A 418 -11.90 -13.14 -6.52
N SER A 419 -11.56 -12.22 -7.44
CA SER A 419 -11.28 -10.82 -7.15
C SER A 419 -12.54 -9.96 -7.32
N PHE A 420 -12.68 -8.92 -6.46
CA PHE A 420 -13.77 -7.96 -6.47
C PHE A 420 -13.20 -6.54 -6.45
N ASN A 421 -13.36 -5.79 -7.53
CA ASN A 421 -12.96 -4.38 -7.63
C ASN A 421 -14.00 -3.50 -6.93
N ILE A 422 -13.72 -3.09 -5.69
CA ILE A 422 -14.69 -2.45 -4.79
C ILE A 422 -15.26 -1.14 -5.33
N PRO A 423 -14.47 -0.17 -5.85
CA PRO A 423 -14.99 1.09 -6.38
C PRO A 423 -15.99 0.95 -7.53
N GLN A 424 -16.00 -0.19 -8.22
CA GLN A 424 -16.88 -0.45 -9.37
C GLN A 424 -18.16 -1.22 -9.02
N LEU A 425 -18.31 -1.60 -7.74
CA LEU A 425 -19.41 -2.47 -7.30
C LEU A 425 -20.52 -1.71 -6.55
N GLY A 426 -21.73 -2.16 -6.70
CA GLY A 426 -22.89 -1.80 -5.89
C GLY A 426 -23.36 -0.35 -5.95
N GLY A 427 -22.65 0.55 -6.62
CA GLY A 427 -22.98 1.99 -6.61
C GLY A 427 -22.79 2.65 -5.24
N CYS A 428 -21.98 2.05 -4.35
CA CYS A 428 -21.79 2.46 -2.95
C CYS A 428 -20.86 3.68 -2.78
N ALA A 429 -20.47 4.36 -3.86
CA ALA A 429 -19.63 5.57 -3.86
C ALA A 429 -18.30 5.43 -3.13
N VAL A 430 -17.70 4.23 -3.09
CA VAL A 430 -16.36 4.02 -2.56
C VAL A 430 -15.34 4.52 -3.59
N PRO A 431 -14.47 5.51 -3.25
CA PRO A 431 -13.53 6.07 -4.22
C PRO A 431 -12.32 5.14 -4.43
N THR A 432 -11.61 5.34 -5.54
CA THR A 432 -10.33 4.68 -5.83
C THR A 432 -9.20 5.12 -4.88
N ALA A 433 -9.37 6.22 -4.16
CA ALA A 433 -8.44 6.69 -3.13
C ALA A 433 -8.54 5.90 -1.80
N ALA A 434 -9.55 5.02 -1.65
CA ALA A 434 -9.64 4.16 -0.48
C ALA A 434 -8.44 3.21 -0.41
N ALA A 435 -7.80 3.13 0.74
CA ALA A 435 -6.63 2.29 0.99
C ALA A 435 -6.93 1.05 1.85
N ALA A 436 -8.08 1.03 2.54
CA ALA A 436 -8.65 -0.14 3.17
C ALA A 436 -10.18 -0.04 3.23
N TYR A 437 -10.86 -1.16 3.34
CA TYR A 437 -12.32 -1.26 3.38
C TYR A 437 -12.77 -1.88 4.69
N SER A 438 -13.82 -1.29 5.31
CA SER A 438 -14.57 -1.91 6.39
C SER A 438 -15.76 -2.65 5.77
N LEU A 439 -15.75 -3.97 5.87
CA LEU A 439 -16.69 -4.86 5.19
C LEU A 439 -17.44 -5.73 6.18
N ASN A 440 -18.70 -6.00 5.92
CA ASN A 440 -19.42 -7.15 6.47
C ASN A 440 -19.44 -8.26 5.41
N VAL A 441 -18.77 -9.37 5.70
CA VAL A 441 -18.61 -10.52 4.82
C VAL A 441 -19.61 -11.60 5.25
N THR A 442 -20.55 -11.96 4.38
CA THR A 442 -21.52 -13.02 4.65
C THR A 442 -21.30 -14.18 3.68
N VAL A 443 -21.21 -15.40 4.22
CA VAL A 443 -21.20 -16.64 3.42
C VAL A 443 -22.57 -17.27 3.42
N VAL A 444 -22.96 -17.81 2.25
CA VAL A 444 -24.17 -18.63 2.06
C VAL A 444 -23.72 -19.95 1.42
N PRO A 445 -23.18 -20.88 2.22
CA PRO A 445 -22.58 -22.11 1.72
C PRO A 445 -23.61 -23.06 1.10
N GLN A 446 -23.17 -23.92 0.17
CA GLN A 446 -23.97 -25.01 -0.41
C GLN A 446 -23.78 -26.32 0.33
N GLY A 447 -23.03 -26.33 1.43
CA GLY A 447 -22.67 -27.43 2.30
C GLY A 447 -21.64 -26.98 3.32
N PRO A 448 -20.94 -27.87 4.03
CA PRO A 448 -19.87 -27.49 4.94
C PRO A 448 -18.85 -26.61 4.25
N LEU A 449 -18.44 -25.50 4.90
CA LEU A 449 -17.39 -24.61 4.47
C LEU A 449 -16.26 -24.63 5.50
N GLY A 450 -15.11 -25.17 5.12
CA GLY A 450 -13.94 -25.23 5.98
C GLY A 450 -13.52 -23.82 6.41
N TYR A 451 -13.18 -22.96 5.46
CA TYR A 451 -12.95 -21.54 5.72
C TYR A 451 -13.06 -20.68 4.45
N LEU A 452 -13.28 -19.40 4.69
CA LEU A 452 -13.12 -18.33 3.72
C LEU A 452 -12.02 -17.39 4.19
N THR A 453 -11.20 -16.90 3.26
CA THR A 453 -10.20 -15.85 3.50
C THR A 453 -10.44 -14.70 2.53
N ILE A 454 -10.35 -13.45 3.03
CA ILE A 454 -10.35 -12.23 2.23
C ILE A 454 -9.03 -11.48 2.46
N TRP A 455 -8.43 -10.93 1.41
CA TRP A 455 -7.16 -10.19 1.49
C TRP A 455 -7.02 -9.20 0.32
N PRO A 456 -6.07 -8.23 0.39
CA PRO A 456 -5.83 -7.27 -0.69
C PRO A 456 -5.45 -7.97 -2.01
N GLU A 457 -5.97 -7.51 -3.15
CA GLU A 457 -5.50 -7.98 -4.45
C GLU A 457 -4.04 -7.52 -4.67
N GLY A 458 -3.23 -8.42 -5.26
CA GLY A 458 -1.79 -8.20 -5.46
C GLY A 458 -0.94 -8.85 -4.39
N ASP A 459 -1.48 -9.14 -3.20
CA ASP A 459 -0.76 -9.84 -2.14
C ASP A 459 -0.91 -11.36 -2.27
N THR A 460 0.06 -12.09 -1.71
CA THR A 460 -0.05 -13.54 -1.57
C THR A 460 -1.16 -13.91 -0.61
N ARG A 461 -1.88 -15.00 -0.89
CA ARG A 461 -2.94 -15.47 0.01
C ARG A 461 -2.38 -15.76 1.41
N PRO A 462 -2.82 -15.05 2.45
CA PRO A 462 -2.37 -15.30 3.81
C PRO A 462 -2.89 -16.64 4.37
N ARG A 463 -2.16 -17.19 5.33
CA ARG A 463 -2.55 -18.44 6.01
C ARG A 463 -3.48 -18.17 7.20
N VAL A 464 -4.48 -17.34 7.00
CA VAL A 464 -5.48 -16.95 8.00
C VAL A 464 -6.87 -17.31 7.50
N SER A 465 -7.86 -17.32 8.40
CA SER A 465 -9.27 -17.44 8.02
C SER A 465 -10.04 -16.19 8.44
N THR A 466 -10.83 -15.64 7.54
CA THR A 466 -11.79 -14.58 7.88
C THR A 466 -13.01 -15.18 8.55
N MET A 467 -13.43 -16.35 8.10
CA MET A 467 -14.66 -17.01 8.55
C MET A 467 -14.63 -18.52 8.33
N ASN A 468 -15.35 -19.25 9.20
CA ASN A 468 -15.54 -20.69 9.13
C ASN A 468 -17.03 -21.02 9.26
N SER A 469 -17.53 -21.95 8.45
CA SER A 469 -18.90 -22.49 8.58
C SER A 469 -18.94 -23.99 8.31
N PRO A 470 -18.34 -24.81 9.21
CA PRO A 470 -18.22 -26.24 9.01
C PRO A 470 -19.58 -26.97 9.03
N ASP A 471 -20.60 -26.31 9.51
CA ASP A 471 -22.01 -26.80 9.54
C ASP A 471 -22.83 -26.33 8.34
N GLY A 472 -22.24 -25.57 7.41
CA GLY A 472 -22.90 -25.09 6.20
C GLY A 472 -23.92 -23.96 6.39
N ARG A 473 -23.94 -23.30 7.54
CA ARG A 473 -24.89 -22.20 7.82
C ARG A 473 -24.47 -20.89 7.20
N VAL A 474 -25.47 -20.01 7.00
CA VAL A 474 -25.21 -18.59 6.72
C VAL A 474 -24.54 -17.97 7.94
N LYS A 475 -23.37 -17.38 7.75
CA LYS A 475 -22.63 -16.64 8.78
C LYS A 475 -22.13 -15.32 8.22
N ALA A 476 -22.06 -14.31 9.07
CA ALA A 476 -21.46 -13.02 8.79
C ALA A 476 -20.28 -12.78 9.73
N ASN A 477 -19.28 -12.04 9.26
CA ASN A 477 -18.20 -11.52 10.05
C ASN A 477 -17.72 -10.19 9.47
N ALA A 478 -17.46 -9.21 10.32
CA ALA A 478 -16.85 -7.97 9.90
C ALA A 478 -15.36 -8.19 9.58
N ALA A 479 -14.83 -7.36 8.69
CA ALA A 479 -13.43 -7.42 8.27
C ALA A 479 -12.92 -6.03 7.85
N ILE A 480 -11.74 -5.62 8.32
CA ILE A 480 -11.02 -4.48 7.76
C ILE A 480 -9.93 -5.03 6.84
N VAL A 481 -10.02 -4.72 5.55
CA VAL A 481 -9.15 -5.32 4.52
C VAL A 481 -8.50 -4.22 3.70
N GLY A 482 -7.18 -4.29 3.52
CA GLY A 482 -6.43 -3.41 2.62
C GLY A 482 -7.01 -3.42 1.19
N ALA A 483 -6.88 -2.29 0.51
CA ALA A 483 -7.54 -2.06 -0.78
C ALA A 483 -6.77 -2.57 -1.99
N GLY A 484 -5.75 -3.39 -1.90
CA GLY A 484 -4.84 -3.86 -2.98
C GLY A 484 -5.32 -3.35 -4.37
N ASN A 485 -4.70 -3.06 -5.36
CA ASN A 485 -5.17 -2.57 -6.70
C ASN A 485 -6.66 -2.13 -6.81
N ASN A 486 -7.22 -1.50 -5.78
CA ASN A 486 -8.66 -1.19 -5.58
C ASN A 486 -9.58 -2.42 -5.47
N ALA A 487 -9.03 -3.60 -5.21
CA ALA A 487 -9.79 -4.85 -5.16
C ALA A 487 -9.40 -5.70 -3.95
N VAL A 488 -10.30 -6.62 -3.61
CA VAL A 488 -10.05 -7.66 -2.62
C VAL A 488 -10.19 -9.03 -3.27
N ASN A 489 -9.35 -9.96 -2.87
CA ASN A 489 -9.43 -11.36 -3.23
C ASN A 489 -10.21 -12.14 -2.19
N VAL A 490 -11.04 -13.05 -2.63
CA VAL A 490 -11.78 -13.99 -1.78
C VAL A 490 -11.47 -15.42 -2.20
N TYR A 491 -11.03 -16.23 -1.26
CA TYR A 491 -10.82 -17.67 -1.41
C TYR A 491 -11.76 -18.43 -0.50
N ALA A 492 -12.32 -19.52 -0.98
CA ALA A 492 -13.12 -20.44 -0.18
C ALA A 492 -12.62 -21.87 -0.37
N THR A 493 -12.54 -22.66 0.71
CA THR A 493 -12.18 -24.08 0.63
C THR A 493 -13.24 -24.90 -0.10
N ASP A 494 -14.50 -24.49 0.01
CA ASP A 494 -15.67 -25.20 -0.51
C ASP A 494 -16.60 -24.21 -1.23
N THR A 495 -17.48 -24.71 -2.10
CA THR A 495 -18.36 -23.86 -2.90
C THR A 495 -19.34 -23.08 -2.03
N THR A 496 -19.30 -21.75 -2.13
CA THR A 496 -20.15 -20.85 -1.36
C THR A 496 -20.57 -19.62 -2.15
N ASN A 497 -21.76 -19.10 -1.88
CA ASN A 497 -22.06 -17.73 -2.24
C ASN A 497 -21.50 -16.77 -1.20
N VAL A 498 -21.15 -15.57 -1.67
CA VAL A 498 -20.59 -14.50 -0.83
C VAL A 498 -21.39 -13.23 -1.05
N ILE A 499 -21.66 -12.55 0.05
CA ILE A 499 -22.24 -11.21 0.07
C ILE A 499 -21.21 -10.31 0.74
N LEU A 500 -20.88 -9.19 0.10
CA LEU A 500 -20.02 -8.16 0.65
C LEU A 500 -20.84 -6.89 0.80
N ASP A 501 -20.94 -6.39 2.02
CA ASP A 501 -21.52 -5.10 2.33
C ASP A 501 -20.39 -4.20 2.87
N VAL A 502 -20.38 -2.90 2.52
CA VAL A 502 -19.43 -1.91 3.00
C VAL A 502 -20.14 -0.96 3.97
N ASP A 503 -19.50 -0.66 5.09
CA ASP A 503 -19.96 0.31 6.09
C ASP A 503 -19.02 1.53 6.21
N GLY A 504 -17.88 1.49 5.53
CA GLY A 504 -16.93 2.57 5.44
C GLY A 504 -15.63 2.16 4.76
N TYR A 505 -14.74 3.11 4.62
CA TYR A 505 -13.40 2.87 4.10
C TYR A 505 -12.37 3.73 4.84
N PHE A 506 -11.12 3.35 4.73
CA PHE A 506 -10.00 4.12 5.27
C PHE A 506 -9.23 4.76 4.12
N ALA A 507 -8.91 6.04 4.27
CA ALA A 507 -8.19 6.83 3.28
C ALA A 507 -7.14 7.72 3.95
N PRO A 508 -6.14 8.23 3.19
CA PRO A 508 -5.24 9.25 3.69
C PRO A 508 -5.98 10.44 4.29
N PRO A 509 -5.44 11.09 5.35
CA PRO A 509 -6.10 12.17 6.06
C PRO A 509 -6.54 13.33 5.16
N ASN A 510 -7.79 13.74 5.30
CA ASN A 510 -8.36 14.93 4.65
C ASN A 510 -9.45 15.55 5.54
N SER A 511 -10.17 16.57 5.05
CA SER A 511 -11.20 17.27 5.85
C SER A 511 -12.45 16.44 6.18
N GLN A 512 -12.62 15.28 5.57
CA GLN A 512 -13.78 14.40 5.76
C GLN A 512 -13.44 13.13 6.53
N THR A 513 -12.16 12.86 6.76
CA THR A 513 -11.70 11.66 7.43
C THR A 513 -11.76 11.80 8.96
N LEU A 514 -11.97 10.67 9.63
CA LEU A 514 -12.17 10.56 11.07
C LEU A 514 -11.06 9.73 11.72
N GLN A 515 -10.69 10.10 12.93
CA GLN A 515 -9.82 9.30 13.78
C GLN A 515 -10.62 8.33 14.66
N PHE A 516 -10.02 7.23 15.01
CA PHE A 516 -10.54 6.25 15.96
C PHE A 516 -10.14 6.64 17.38
N TYR A 517 -11.09 6.57 18.29
CA TYR A 517 -10.92 6.78 19.72
C TYR A 517 -11.30 5.48 20.44
N PRO A 518 -10.31 4.69 20.85
CA PRO A 518 -10.58 3.42 21.50
C PRO A 518 -11.17 3.60 22.90
N LEU A 519 -11.98 2.63 23.30
CA LEU A 519 -12.57 2.54 24.64
C LEU A 519 -12.37 1.12 25.18
N THR A 520 -12.26 1.00 26.49
CA THR A 520 -12.48 -0.28 27.16
C THR A 520 -13.89 -0.74 26.83
N PRO A 521 -14.09 -1.96 26.32
CA PRO A 521 -15.40 -2.42 25.88
C PRO A 521 -16.49 -2.23 26.92
N CYS A 522 -17.59 -1.57 26.57
CA CYS A 522 -18.64 -1.17 27.50
C CYS A 522 -20.03 -1.44 26.92
N ARG A 523 -20.94 -2.00 27.73
CA ARG A 523 -22.31 -2.30 27.29
C ARG A 523 -23.19 -1.07 27.23
N VAL A 524 -23.69 -0.77 26.03
CA VAL A 524 -24.57 0.38 25.76
C VAL A 524 -26.03 -0.05 25.73
N ILE A 525 -26.38 -1.14 25.06
CA ILE A 525 -27.77 -1.61 24.91
C ILE A 525 -27.87 -3.04 25.46
N ASP A 526 -28.93 -3.30 26.24
CA ASP A 526 -29.32 -4.65 26.64
C ASP A 526 -30.85 -4.71 26.83
N THR A 527 -31.57 -5.13 25.78
CA THR A 527 -33.04 -5.15 25.78
C THR A 527 -33.66 -6.24 26.65
N ARG A 528 -32.86 -7.12 27.24
CA ARG A 528 -33.32 -8.10 28.23
C ARG A 528 -33.55 -7.47 29.60
N GLY A 529 -33.01 -6.27 29.83
CA GLY A 529 -33.13 -5.52 31.08
C GLY A 529 -34.48 -4.78 31.23
N ALA A 530 -34.52 -3.88 32.21
CA ALA A 530 -35.68 -3.02 32.45
C ALA A 530 -35.98 -2.15 31.19
N ASN A 531 -37.24 -1.80 30.99
CA ASN A 531 -37.63 -0.89 29.91
C ASN A 531 -36.96 0.49 30.05
N GLY A 532 -36.50 1.03 28.94
CA GLY A 532 -35.80 2.34 28.86
C GLY A 532 -35.09 2.49 27.55
N ASP A 533 -34.43 3.63 27.35
CA ASP A 533 -33.77 4.02 26.09
C ASP A 533 -32.69 3.01 25.67
N PHE A 534 -31.97 2.44 26.61
CA PHE A 534 -30.93 1.41 26.38
C PHE A 534 -31.36 0.00 26.79
N GLY A 535 -32.56 -0.18 27.33
CA GLY A 535 -33.10 -1.43 27.87
C GLY A 535 -34.23 -2.02 27.06
N GLY A 536 -35.06 -2.83 27.75
CA GLY A 536 -36.28 -3.38 27.16
C GLY A 536 -37.27 -2.32 26.64
N PRO A 537 -38.33 -2.74 25.98
CA PRO A 537 -38.66 -4.13 25.63
C PRO A 537 -37.74 -4.70 24.54
N TYR A 538 -37.86 -6.02 24.30
CA TYR A 538 -37.19 -6.69 23.18
C TYR A 538 -37.57 -6.06 21.83
N LEU A 539 -36.76 -6.28 20.81
CA LEU A 539 -37.04 -5.83 19.45
C LEU A 539 -38.15 -6.67 18.83
N ARG A 540 -39.22 -6.03 18.41
CA ARG A 540 -40.32 -6.71 17.70
C ARG A 540 -39.97 -6.90 16.24
N GLY A 541 -40.22 -8.07 15.70
CA GLY A 541 -40.00 -8.38 14.30
C GLY A 541 -40.69 -7.41 13.36
N ARG A 542 -39.94 -6.89 12.41
CA ARG A 542 -40.37 -5.91 11.38
C ARG A 542 -40.81 -4.56 11.94
N VAL A 543 -40.29 -4.18 13.10
CA VAL A 543 -40.52 -2.88 13.73
C VAL A 543 -39.19 -2.22 13.97
N GLU A 544 -39.06 -0.99 13.48
CA GLU A 544 -37.89 -0.13 13.74
C GLU A 544 -37.88 0.35 15.19
N ARG A 545 -36.68 0.41 15.78
CA ARG A 545 -36.44 1.02 17.08
C ARG A 545 -35.11 1.74 17.07
N ASP A 546 -35.14 2.99 17.58
CA ASP A 546 -33.97 3.86 17.67
C ASP A 546 -33.36 3.81 19.06
N PHE A 547 -32.04 4.04 19.13
CA PHE A 547 -31.27 4.04 20.36
C PHE A 547 -30.36 5.27 20.41
N PRO A 548 -30.44 6.10 21.48
CA PRO A 548 -29.62 7.29 21.65
C PRO A 548 -28.21 6.95 22.16
N VAL A 549 -27.42 6.25 21.34
CA VAL A 549 -26.11 5.71 21.71
C VAL A 549 -25.17 6.78 22.27
N SER A 550 -25.21 8.01 21.71
CA SER A 550 -24.43 9.17 22.13
C SER A 550 -24.68 9.59 23.59
N GLU A 551 -25.85 9.28 24.15
CA GLU A 551 -26.23 9.61 25.52
C GLU A 551 -25.82 8.56 26.55
N SER A 552 -25.23 7.45 26.10
CA SER A 552 -24.76 6.37 26.97
C SER A 552 -23.64 6.83 27.91
N ALA A 553 -23.68 6.34 29.13
CA ALA A 553 -22.60 6.54 30.11
C ALA A 553 -21.24 5.92 29.70
N CYS A 554 -21.24 5.03 28.70
CA CYS A 554 -20.04 4.46 28.09
C CYS A 554 -19.24 5.46 27.25
N LEU A 555 -19.84 6.54 26.79
CA LEU A 555 -19.26 7.47 25.83
C LEU A 555 -18.94 8.82 26.49
N PRO A 556 -17.86 9.49 26.07
CA PRO A 556 -17.50 10.80 26.60
C PRO A 556 -18.54 11.86 26.21
N SER A 557 -18.91 12.72 27.13
CA SER A 557 -19.86 13.82 26.87
C SER A 557 -19.25 14.92 26.00
N GLY A 558 -20.07 15.55 25.14
CA GLY A 558 -19.68 16.70 24.32
C GLY A 558 -18.87 16.36 23.07
N VAL A 559 -18.80 15.11 22.68
CA VAL A 559 -18.18 14.66 21.43
C VAL A 559 -19.24 14.56 20.34
N ALA A 560 -18.91 15.06 19.15
CA ALA A 560 -19.69 14.82 17.93
C ALA A 560 -19.27 13.47 17.31
N PHE A 561 -19.99 12.42 17.67
CA PHE A 561 -19.72 11.07 17.15
C PHE A 561 -20.16 10.99 15.67
N ALA A 562 -19.31 10.40 14.84
CA ALA A 562 -19.61 10.17 13.43
C ALA A 562 -19.85 8.67 13.11
N ALA A 563 -19.26 7.77 13.87
CA ALA A 563 -19.54 6.33 13.80
C ALA A 563 -19.11 5.63 15.11
N TYR A 564 -19.66 4.46 15.34
CA TYR A 564 -19.36 3.62 16.50
C TYR A 564 -18.80 2.29 16.07
N SER A 565 -17.75 1.81 16.74
CA SER A 565 -17.25 0.46 16.64
C SER A 565 -17.93 -0.41 17.70
N MET A 566 -18.68 -1.39 17.26
CA MET A 566 -19.61 -2.15 18.11
C MET A 566 -19.41 -3.66 17.96
N ASN A 567 -19.70 -4.39 19.04
CA ASN A 567 -20.07 -5.80 18.98
C ASN A 567 -21.58 -5.93 19.18
N VAL A 568 -22.27 -6.46 18.19
CA VAL A 568 -23.73 -6.58 18.13
C VAL A 568 -24.12 -8.03 18.37
N THR A 569 -24.84 -8.30 19.44
CA THR A 569 -25.26 -9.66 19.83
C THR A 569 -26.79 -9.76 19.83
N VAL A 570 -27.32 -10.75 19.16
CA VAL A 570 -28.75 -11.12 19.24
C VAL A 570 -28.95 -12.34 20.11
N VAL A 571 -29.97 -12.27 20.95
CA VAL A 571 -30.40 -13.36 21.82
C VAL A 571 -31.84 -13.72 21.47
N PRO A 572 -32.15 -14.97 21.12
CA PRO A 572 -33.53 -15.38 20.84
C PRO A 572 -34.46 -15.03 22.01
N HIS A 573 -35.50 -14.25 21.75
CA HIS A 573 -36.44 -13.84 22.81
C HIS A 573 -37.27 -15.03 23.33
N HIS A 574 -37.54 -16.00 22.44
CA HIS A 574 -38.18 -17.27 22.81
C HIS A 574 -37.32 -18.46 22.39
N ALA A 575 -37.33 -19.53 23.15
CA ALA A 575 -36.60 -20.76 22.84
C ALA A 575 -36.96 -21.29 21.44
N GLY A 576 -35.94 -21.51 20.60
CA GLY A 576 -36.11 -21.99 19.22
C GLY A 576 -36.49 -20.93 18.20
N GLN A 577 -36.59 -19.65 18.60
CA GLN A 577 -36.90 -18.53 17.67
C GLN A 577 -35.70 -18.19 16.82
N ARG A 578 -35.85 -18.20 15.50
CA ARG A 578 -34.85 -17.83 14.52
C ARG A 578 -34.99 -16.36 14.20
N LEU A 579 -33.88 -15.75 13.79
CA LEU A 579 -33.84 -14.38 13.25
C LEU A 579 -33.31 -14.49 11.84
N GLY A 580 -34.07 -14.04 10.85
CA GLY A 580 -33.59 -13.97 9.47
C GLY A 580 -32.40 -13.04 9.35
N TYR A 581 -32.58 -11.80 9.82
CA TYR A 581 -31.52 -10.79 9.88
C TYR A 581 -31.84 -9.68 10.89
N LEU A 582 -30.78 -8.98 11.32
CA LEU A 582 -30.81 -7.70 11.98
C LEU A 582 -30.06 -6.69 11.11
N THR A 583 -30.59 -5.49 10.93
CA THR A 583 -29.91 -4.35 10.34
C THR A 583 -29.79 -3.24 11.35
N LEU A 584 -28.60 -2.62 11.44
CA LEU A 584 -28.36 -1.38 12.17
C LEU A 584 -27.88 -0.33 11.15
N TRP A 585 -28.35 0.92 11.31
CA TRP A 585 -27.97 2.03 10.44
C TRP A 585 -28.12 3.38 11.18
N PRO A 586 -27.59 4.50 10.64
CA PRO A 586 -27.77 5.82 11.24
C PRO A 586 -29.25 6.21 11.28
N GLU A 587 -29.76 6.67 12.45
CA GLU A 587 -31.12 7.19 12.59
C GLU A 587 -31.32 8.39 11.64
N GLY A 588 -32.53 8.52 11.08
CA GLY A 588 -32.88 9.54 10.09
C GLY A 588 -32.53 9.19 8.63
N GLU A 589 -31.78 8.14 8.37
CA GLU A 589 -31.49 7.63 7.03
C GLU A 589 -32.46 6.48 6.65
N PRO A 590 -32.74 6.27 5.36
CA PRO A 590 -33.54 5.11 4.93
C PRO A 590 -32.87 3.78 5.31
N GLN A 591 -33.67 2.80 5.74
CA GLN A 591 -33.18 1.45 6.03
C GLN A 591 -32.43 0.86 4.82
N PRO A 592 -31.15 0.49 4.97
CA PRO A 592 -30.36 -0.09 3.88
C PRO A 592 -30.77 -1.56 3.63
N THR A 593 -30.50 -2.05 2.42
CA THR A 593 -30.81 -3.44 2.02
C THR A 593 -29.70 -4.45 2.41
N VAL A 594 -29.03 -4.20 3.51
CA VAL A 594 -27.92 -5.01 4.05
C VAL A 594 -28.33 -5.64 5.37
N SER A 595 -27.56 -6.62 5.85
CA SER A 595 -27.73 -7.16 7.20
C SER A 595 -26.46 -6.96 8.01
N THR A 596 -26.60 -6.49 9.24
CA THR A 596 -25.51 -6.44 10.22
C THR A 596 -25.17 -7.83 10.69
N LEU A 597 -26.17 -8.68 10.97
CA LEU A 597 -25.97 -10.09 11.30
C LEU A 597 -27.19 -10.96 10.93
N ASN A 598 -26.98 -12.29 10.88
CA ASN A 598 -27.98 -13.29 10.61
C ASN A 598 -27.93 -14.40 11.69
N ASN A 599 -29.09 -14.86 12.16
CA ASN A 599 -29.16 -15.94 13.16
C ASN A 599 -30.22 -17.00 12.78
N PRO A 600 -29.93 -17.86 11.80
CA PRO A 600 -30.88 -18.87 11.35
C PRO A 600 -31.05 -20.04 12.33
N THR A 601 -30.32 -20.07 13.45
CA THR A 601 -30.18 -21.24 14.33
C THR A 601 -30.85 -21.12 15.66
N ALA A 602 -31.42 -19.98 16.00
CA ALA A 602 -32.01 -19.73 17.30
C ALA A 602 -31.03 -19.87 18.48
N THR A 603 -29.75 -19.55 18.27
CA THR A 603 -28.71 -19.47 19.30
C THR A 603 -28.31 -18.02 19.51
N VAL A 604 -27.51 -17.75 20.53
CA VAL A 604 -26.88 -16.41 20.68
C VAL A 604 -25.80 -16.25 19.61
N VAL A 605 -25.85 -15.16 18.85
CA VAL A 605 -24.90 -14.83 17.78
C VAL A 605 -24.44 -13.40 17.92
N ALA A 606 -23.13 -13.19 17.80
CA ALA A 606 -22.51 -11.86 17.76
C ALA A 606 -21.84 -11.62 16.40
N ASN A 607 -21.80 -10.36 16.00
CA ASN A 607 -21.00 -9.85 14.88
C ASN A 607 -20.51 -8.42 15.22
N ALA A 608 -19.28 -8.12 14.87
CA ALA A 608 -18.80 -6.75 14.94
C ALA A 608 -19.42 -5.89 13.81
N ALA A 609 -19.54 -4.61 14.06
CA ALA A 609 -20.01 -3.66 13.06
C ALA A 609 -19.43 -2.26 13.34
N ILE A 610 -19.14 -1.52 12.28
CA ILE A 610 -18.96 -0.07 12.36
C ILE A 610 -20.25 0.56 11.87
N VAL A 611 -20.95 1.26 12.74
CA VAL A 611 -22.26 1.87 12.45
C VAL A 611 -22.13 3.37 12.49
N THR A 612 -22.46 4.04 11.39
CA THR A 612 -22.50 5.51 11.31
C THR A 612 -23.51 6.07 12.31
N ALA A 613 -23.18 7.17 12.97
CA ALA A 613 -24.07 7.88 13.85
C ALA A 613 -25.09 8.69 13.03
N GLY A 614 -26.37 8.60 13.38
CA GLY A 614 -27.44 9.36 12.79
C GLY A 614 -27.70 10.70 13.47
N ASN A 615 -28.89 11.25 13.31
CA ASN A 615 -29.31 12.49 13.95
C ASN A 615 -29.15 12.39 15.47
N GLY A 616 -28.54 13.40 16.09
CA GLY A 616 -28.28 13.38 17.53
C GLY A 616 -27.29 12.30 18.01
N GLY A 617 -26.66 11.54 17.11
CA GLY A 617 -25.78 10.42 17.45
C GLY A 617 -26.54 9.12 17.72
N GLU A 618 -27.76 8.99 17.20
CA GLU A 618 -28.60 7.80 17.36
C GLU A 618 -28.35 6.75 16.28
N ILE A 619 -28.72 5.50 16.57
CA ILE A 619 -28.74 4.41 15.58
C ILE A 619 -30.14 3.81 15.53
N ALA A 620 -30.58 3.45 14.34
CA ALA A 620 -31.82 2.72 14.09
C ALA A 620 -31.55 1.21 14.01
N SER A 621 -32.52 0.41 14.43
CA SER A 621 -32.45 -1.05 14.37
C SER A 621 -33.73 -1.64 13.75
N TYR A 622 -33.57 -2.69 12.93
CA TYR A 622 -34.72 -3.41 12.35
C TYR A 622 -34.43 -4.92 12.33
N PRO A 623 -35.09 -5.70 13.15
CA PRO A 623 -35.03 -7.15 13.11
C PRO A 623 -36.12 -7.73 12.19
N SER A 624 -35.81 -8.81 11.47
CA SER A 624 -36.82 -9.55 10.68
C SER A 624 -37.85 -10.27 11.55
N ASP A 625 -37.47 -10.66 12.76
CA ASP A 625 -38.23 -11.45 13.72
C ASP A 625 -37.94 -10.95 15.14
N ASP A 626 -38.78 -11.31 16.12
CA ASP A 626 -38.58 -10.90 17.52
C ASP A 626 -37.23 -11.36 18.05
N THR A 627 -36.50 -10.49 18.75
CA THR A 627 -35.18 -10.80 19.33
C THR A 627 -34.85 -9.85 20.46
N ASP A 628 -33.99 -10.28 21.37
CA ASP A 628 -33.30 -9.37 22.25
C ASP A 628 -32.00 -8.89 21.59
N LEU A 629 -31.61 -7.66 21.87
CA LEU A 629 -30.43 -6.99 21.37
C LEU A 629 -29.48 -6.61 22.51
N ILE A 630 -28.21 -6.93 22.34
CA ILE A 630 -27.10 -6.44 23.15
C ILE A 630 -26.14 -5.73 22.22
N VAL A 631 -25.69 -4.53 22.61
CA VAL A 631 -24.64 -3.79 21.92
C VAL A 631 -23.58 -3.35 22.92
N ASP A 632 -22.37 -3.78 22.65
CA ASP A 632 -21.18 -3.38 23.36
C ASP A 632 -20.33 -2.46 22.45
N VAL A 633 -19.86 -1.30 22.92
CA VAL A 633 -19.01 -0.36 22.20
C VAL A 633 -17.57 -0.54 22.66
N ASN A 634 -16.64 -0.62 21.71
CA ASN A 634 -15.19 -0.70 21.96
C ASN A 634 -14.40 0.52 21.44
N GLY A 635 -15.09 1.50 20.85
CA GLY A 635 -14.53 2.75 20.38
C GLY A 635 -15.50 3.51 19.48
N TYR A 636 -15.08 4.69 19.08
CA TYR A 636 -15.86 5.55 18.18
C TYR A 636 -14.96 6.29 17.18
N PHE A 637 -15.56 6.77 16.12
CA PHE A 637 -14.90 7.64 15.14
C PHE A 637 -15.45 9.06 15.27
N ALA A 638 -14.52 10.03 15.31
CA ALA A 638 -14.84 11.45 15.40
C ALA A 638 -13.81 12.28 14.64
N ALA A 639 -14.07 13.58 14.50
CA ALA A 639 -13.11 14.50 13.89
C ALA A 639 -11.73 14.41 14.58
N PRO A 640 -10.63 14.59 13.82
CA PRO A 640 -9.29 14.49 14.37
C PRO A 640 -9.04 15.40 15.57
N GLY A 641 -8.44 14.85 16.64
CA GLY A 641 -8.17 15.56 17.88
C GLY A 641 -7.20 14.82 18.80
N GLN A 642 -6.96 15.37 19.99
CA GLN A 642 -6.07 14.75 20.96
C GLN A 642 -6.60 13.36 21.39
N GLY A 643 -5.75 12.35 21.34
CA GLY A 643 -6.08 10.97 21.70
C GLY A 643 -6.71 10.16 20.55
N GLY A 644 -6.95 10.78 19.40
CA GLY A 644 -7.40 10.07 18.19
C GLY A 644 -6.27 9.32 17.51
N SER A 645 -6.58 8.18 16.93
CA SER A 645 -5.63 7.28 16.26
C SER A 645 -6.01 7.03 14.81
N SER A 646 -5.01 6.84 13.97
CA SER A 646 -5.14 6.48 12.55
C SER A 646 -4.96 4.99 12.38
N PHE A 647 -5.55 4.41 11.34
CA PHE A 647 -5.45 3.00 11.03
C PHE A 647 -4.24 2.69 10.14
N TYR A 648 -3.53 1.62 10.46
CA TYR A 648 -2.40 1.10 9.70
C TYR A 648 -2.72 -0.35 9.31
N PRO A 649 -3.07 -0.62 8.04
CA PRO A 649 -3.36 -1.96 7.58
C PRO A 649 -2.08 -2.80 7.53
N VAL A 650 -2.21 -4.09 7.84
CA VAL A 650 -1.15 -5.08 7.60
C VAL A 650 -1.69 -6.19 6.69
N VAL A 651 -0.80 -6.89 5.99
CA VAL A 651 -1.19 -8.16 5.35
C VAL A 651 -1.68 -9.08 6.46
N PRO A 652 -2.89 -9.66 6.36
CA PRO A 652 -3.44 -10.47 7.44
C PRO A 652 -2.49 -11.54 7.92
N CYS A 653 -2.14 -11.51 9.19
CA CYS A 653 -1.09 -12.32 9.79
C CYS A 653 -1.57 -12.99 11.07
N ARG A 654 -1.19 -14.26 11.27
CA ARG A 654 -1.52 -14.99 12.49
C ARG A 654 -0.66 -14.57 13.66
N ALA A 655 -1.22 -13.75 14.57
CA ALA A 655 -0.55 -13.29 15.76
C ALA A 655 -0.47 -14.39 16.84
N TYR A 656 -1.53 -15.17 17.02
CA TYR A 656 -1.60 -16.22 18.05
C TYR A 656 -2.42 -17.43 17.59
N ASP A 657 -1.98 -18.63 17.99
CA ASP A 657 -2.71 -19.87 17.78
C ASP A 657 -2.42 -20.82 18.96
N SER A 658 -3.36 -20.97 19.88
CA SER A 658 -3.18 -21.77 21.08
C SER A 658 -2.98 -23.27 20.78
N ARG A 659 -3.35 -23.73 19.59
CA ARG A 659 -3.13 -25.12 19.15
C ARG A 659 -1.63 -25.46 19.02
N ASN A 660 -0.79 -24.42 18.81
CA ASN A 660 0.68 -24.54 18.74
C ASN A 660 1.31 -24.60 20.16
N ASN A 661 0.56 -24.23 21.22
CA ASN A 661 1.00 -24.27 22.61
C ASN A 661 0.50 -25.57 23.28
N ASN A 662 1.17 -26.68 23.03
CA ASN A 662 0.85 -28.03 23.55
C ASN A 662 -0.53 -28.57 23.14
N GLY A 663 -1.28 -27.91 22.26
CA GLY A 663 -2.58 -28.36 21.73
C GLY A 663 -3.70 -28.46 22.76
N GLN A 664 -3.52 -27.92 23.98
CA GLN A 664 -4.56 -28.01 25.02
C GLN A 664 -5.50 -26.81 24.94
N PRO A 665 -6.81 -27.01 24.97
CA PRO A 665 -7.77 -25.93 25.14
C PRO A 665 -7.52 -25.21 26.48
N PHE A 666 -7.69 -23.88 26.49
CA PHE A 666 -7.64 -23.11 27.72
C PHE A 666 -9.05 -22.85 28.28
N THR A 667 -9.11 -22.56 29.56
CA THR A 667 -10.29 -22.08 30.29
C THR A 667 -9.83 -20.99 31.26
N GLY A 668 -10.70 -20.00 31.55
CA GLY A 668 -10.31 -18.83 32.31
C GLY A 668 -9.40 -17.89 31.50
N THR A 669 -8.72 -16.99 32.18
CA THR A 669 -7.98 -15.88 31.56
C THR A 669 -6.57 -16.30 31.15
N ILE A 670 -6.15 -15.86 29.95
CA ILE A 670 -4.76 -15.92 29.46
C ILE A 670 -4.31 -14.53 29.03
N ILE A 671 -3.02 -14.24 29.18
CA ILE A 671 -2.38 -12.98 28.77
C ILE A 671 -1.58 -13.22 27.51
N LEU A 672 -1.73 -12.35 26.52
CA LEU A 672 -1.07 -12.42 25.21
C LEU A 672 -0.23 -11.17 24.99
N THR A 673 1.08 -11.29 25.14
CA THR A 673 2.00 -10.18 24.89
C THR A 673 2.25 -10.05 23.38
N MET A 674 1.75 -8.98 22.79
CA MET A 674 1.70 -8.79 21.32
C MET A 674 3.08 -8.61 20.69
N MET A 675 4.05 -8.04 21.41
CA MET A 675 5.41 -7.83 20.88
C MET A 675 6.20 -9.13 20.63
N TYR A 676 5.77 -10.26 21.19
CA TYR A 676 6.40 -11.59 20.96
C TYR A 676 5.66 -12.45 19.96
N THR A 677 4.71 -11.88 19.23
CA THR A 677 3.97 -12.59 18.19
C THR A 677 4.76 -12.67 16.88
N PRO A 678 4.43 -13.56 15.94
CA PRO A 678 5.06 -13.62 14.62
C PRO A 678 4.92 -12.34 13.78
N CYS A 679 3.95 -11.48 14.10
CA CYS A 679 3.69 -10.20 13.45
C CYS A 679 3.46 -9.11 14.50
N PRO A 680 4.49 -8.68 15.21
CA PRO A 680 4.36 -7.73 16.29
C PRO A 680 3.92 -6.36 15.75
N PRO A 681 2.85 -5.76 16.30
CA PRO A 681 2.55 -4.37 16.02
C PRO A 681 3.60 -3.45 16.67
N PRO A 682 3.73 -2.19 16.23
CA PRO A 682 4.65 -1.24 16.83
C PRO A 682 4.23 -0.90 18.29
N SER A 683 5.20 -0.42 19.07
CA SER A 683 5.02 -0.17 20.51
C SER A 683 4.08 1.00 20.83
N ASP A 684 3.81 1.88 19.86
CA ASP A 684 2.90 3.03 19.99
C ASP A 684 1.47 2.73 19.51
N ALA A 685 1.20 1.48 19.08
CA ALA A 685 -0.15 1.06 18.74
C ALA A 685 -1.10 1.25 19.94
N THR A 686 -2.19 1.96 19.72
CA THR A 686 -3.23 2.22 20.74
C THR A 686 -4.34 1.17 20.73
N SER A 687 -4.50 0.44 19.63
CA SER A 687 -5.47 -0.65 19.51
C SER A 687 -5.09 -1.60 18.39
N TYR A 688 -5.58 -2.83 18.49
CA TYR A 688 -5.37 -3.88 17.50
C TYR A 688 -6.69 -4.26 16.84
N ALA A 689 -6.71 -4.42 15.51
CA ALA A 689 -7.84 -4.96 14.77
C ALA A 689 -7.60 -6.45 14.49
N PHE A 690 -8.30 -7.31 15.22
CA PHE A 690 -8.18 -8.76 15.14
C PHE A 690 -9.37 -9.40 14.43
N ASN A 691 -9.14 -10.57 13.85
CA ASN A 691 -10.13 -11.62 13.69
C ASN A 691 -9.89 -12.67 14.79
N ALA A 692 -10.79 -12.73 15.77
CA ALA A 692 -10.77 -13.72 16.84
C ALA A 692 -11.56 -14.94 16.42
N THR A 693 -10.94 -16.13 16.45
CA THR A 693 -11.60 -17.40 16.13
C THR A 693 -11.46 -18.36 17.31
N VAL A 694 -12.56 -18.94 17.75
CA VAL A 694 -12.57 -20.02 18.74
C VAL A 694 -12.81 -21.37 18.07
N VAL A 695 -12.13 -22.39 18.61
CA VAL A 695 -12.34 -23.81 18.28
C VAL A 695 -12.72 -24.53 19.57
N PRO A 696 -13.99 -24.43 20.00
CA PRO A 696 -14.41 -24.92 21.29
C PRO A 696 -14.53 -26.45 21.31
N SER A 697 -14.30 -27.07 22.48
CA SER A 697 -14.50 -28.49 22.69
C SER A 697 -15.92 -28.83 23.22
N GLY A 698 -16.81 -27.84 23.25
CA GLY A 698 -18.21 -27.92 23.70
C GLY A 698 -18.81 -26.51 23.69
N PRO A 699 -20.03 -26.32 24.22
CA PRO A 699 -20.64 -24.99 24.29
C PRO A 699 -19.72 -23.96 24.96
N LEU A 700 -19.49 -22.84 24.28
CA LEU A 700 -18.73 -21.70 24.80
C LEU A 700 -19.69 -20.52 24.95
N PRO A 701 -20.06 -20.10 26.16
CA PRO A 701 -20.97 -18.99 26.39
C PRO A 701 -20.46 -17.70 25.77
N TYR A 702 -19.19 -17.34 26.02
CA TYR A 702 -18.53 -16.22 25.39
C TYR A 702 -17.00 -16.35 25.48
N LEU A 703 -16.32 -15.63 24.59
CA LEU A 703 -14.95 -15.20 24.70
C LEU A 703 -14.97 -13.69 24.88
N THR A 704 -14.21 -13.17 25.83
CA THR A 704 -13.95 -11.73 25.99
C THR A 704 -12.49 -11.45 25.70
N LEU A 705 -12.20 -10.36 24.96
CA LEU A 705 -10.88 -9.79 24.75
C LEU A 705 -10.87 -8.37 25.32
N TRP A 706 -9.84 -8.02 26.12
CA TRP A 706 -9.69 -6.68 26.68
C TRP A 706 -8.21 -6.36 26.90
N PRO A 707 -7.84 -5.07 27.12
CA PRO A 707 -6.44 -4.70 27.40
C PRO A 707 -5.98 -5.30 28.71
N ASP A 708 -4.74 -5.82 28.77
CA ASP A 708 -4.10 -6.23 30.02
C ASP A 708 -4.07 -5.06 31.01
N SER A 709 -3.94 -5.35 32.30
CA SER A 709 -3.99 -4.38 33.41
C SER A 709 -5.36 -3.70 33.65
N GLU A 710 -6.37 -3.96 32.82
CA GLU A 710 -7.74 -3.49 33.03
C GLU A 710 -8.59 -4.60 33.65
N GLN A 711 -9.65 -4.20 34.35
CA GLN A 711 -10.62 -5.19 34.87
C GLN A 711 -11.41 -5.82 33.71
N GLU A 712 -11.61 -7.13 33.73
CA GLU A 712 -12.44 -7.82 32.76
C GLU A 712 -13.81 -7.14 32.61
N PRO A 713 -14.19 -6.67 31.42
CA PRO A 713 -15.45 -6.00 31.18
C PRO A 713 -16.60 -7.01 31.08
N VAL A 714 -17.81 -6.60 31.46
CA VAL A 714 -19.03 -7.42 31.37
C VAL A 714 -19.58 -7.40 29.92
N VAL A 715 -18.78 -7.80 28.97
CA VAL A 715 -19.10 -7.82 27.53
C VAL A 715 -18.66 -9.15 26.92
N SER A 716 -19.04 -9.41 25.66
CA SER A 716 -18.51 -10.56 24.90
C SER A 716 -17.91 -10.10 23.59
N THR A 717 -16.75 -10.65 23.20
CA THR A 717 -16.19 -10.49 21.87
C THR A 717 -16.88 -11.42 20.87
N LEU A 718 -17.15 -12.67 21.26
CA LEU A 718 -17.89 -13.64 20.46
C LEU A 718 -18.56 -14.68 21.35
N ASN A 719 -19.54 -15.40 20.77
CA ASN A 719 -20.30 -16.45 21.43
C ASN A 719 -20.34 -17.71 20.53
N ALA A 720 -20.15 -18.89 21.10
CA ALA A 720 -20.21 -20.17 20.42
C ALA A 720 -20.98 -21.20 21.26
N TYR A 721 -22.23 -20.87 21.61
CA TYR A 721 -23.11 -21.71 22.43
C TYR A 721 -23.40 -23.09 21.84
N ASP A 722 -23.29 -23.22 20.54
CA ASP A 722 -23.47 -24.48 19.81
C ASP A 722 -22.20 -25.35 19.79
N GLY A 723 -21.10 -24.87 20.37
CA GLY A 723 -19.82 -25.57 20.38
C GLY A 723 -19.12 -25.64 19.03
N LEU A 724 -19.49 -24.79 18.07
CA LEU A 724 -18.91 -24.77 16.72
C LEU A 724 -17.86 -23.66 16.56
N ILE A 725 -16.95 -23.86 15.59
CA ILE A 725 -15.95 -22.87 15.24
C ILE A 725 -16.65 -21.58 14.87
N THR A 726 -16.28 -20.50 15.55
CA THR A 726 -16.88 -19.19 15.38
C THR A 726 -15.79 -18.13 15.33
N SER A 727 -15.92 -17.18 14.40
CA SER A 727 -15.01 -16.04 14.24
C SER A 727 -15.79 -14.74 14.39
N ASN A 728 -15.14 -13.74 14.96
CA ASN A 728 -15.64 -12.36 14.99
C ASN A 728 -14.49 -11.36 14.93
N MET A 729 -14.69 -10.22 14.28
CA MET A 729 -13.75 -9.12 14.33
C MET A 729 -13.78 -8.49 15.73
N ALA A 730 -12.63 -8.02 16.21
CA ALA A 730 -12.52 -7.26 17.45
C ALA A 730 -11.50 -6.15 17.30
N ILE A 731 -11.87 -4.93 17.69
CA ILE A 731 -10.89 -3.87 17.91
C ILE A 731 -10.67 -3.79 19.43
N VAL A 732 -9.44 -4.10 19.86
CA VAL A 732 -9.07 -4.19 21.27
C VAL A 732 -8.09 -3.07 21.59
N LEU A 733 -8.42 -2.24 22.60
CA LEU A 733 -7.55 -1.21 23.14
C LEU A 733 -6.24 -1.84 23.63
N ASN A 734 -5.13 -1.17 23.41
CA ASN A 734 -3.81 -1.52 23.92
C ASN A 734 -3.39 -0.50 25.00
N VAL A 735 -3.00 -0.98 26.16
CA VAL A 735 -2.50 -0.13 27.27
C VAL A 735 -0.99 -0.34 27.47
N ASP A 736 -0.52 -1.58 27.47
CA ASP A 736 0.85 -1.96 27.83
C ASP A 736 1.49 -3.05 26.93
N GLY A 737 0.94 -3.23 25.74
CA GLY A 737 1.45 -4.18 24.74
C GLY A 737 0.94 -5.60 24.91
N ALA A 738 -0.08 -5.81 25.73
CA ALA A 738 -0.71 -7.11 25.95
C ALA A 738 -2.24 -7.05 25.83
N VAL A 739 -2.83 -8.21 25.56
CA VAL A 739 -4.28 -8.42 25.47
C VAL A 739 -4.64 -9.61 26.32
N ASP A 740 -5.63 -9.45 27.17
CA ASP A 740 -6.23 -10.53 27.94
C ASP A 740 -7.36 -11.21 27.16
N ALA A 741 -7.50 -12.50 27.36
CA ALA A 741 -8.58 -13.30 26.82
C ALA A 741 -9.16 -14.24 27.88
N ASP A 742 -10.49 -14.19 28.10
CA ASP A 742 -11.20 -15.14 28.97
C ASP A 742 -12.19 -16.00 28.21
N ALA A 743 -12.11 -17.30 28.44
CA ALA A 743 -13.05 -18.30 27.93
C ALA A 743 -13.99 -18.74 29.04
N ALA A 744 -15.05 -17.95 29.24
CA ALA A 744 -15.99 -18.14 30.36
C ALA A 744 -16.59 -19.57 30.42
N GLN A 745 -16.27 -20.28 31.50
CA GLN A 745 -16.81 -21.62 31.84
C GLN A 745 -16.71 -22.68 30.74
N GLY A 746 -16.04 -22.36 29.61
CA GLY A 746 -15.84 -23.26 28.48
C GLY A 746 -14.36 -23.64 28.33
N HIS A 747 -14.14 -24.65 27.46
CA HIS A 747 -12.80 -25.03 27.02
C HIS A 747 -12.70 -24.74 25.52
N THR A 748 -11.75 -23.90 25.14
CA THR A 748 -11.56 -23.55 23.72
C THR A 748 -10.10 -23.41 23.36
N GLN A 749 -9.81 -23.63 22.11
CA GLN A 749 -8.61 -23.08 21.49
C GLN A 749 -8.97 -21.75 20.85
N MET A 750 -8.02 -20.84 20.81
CA MET A 750 -8.18 -19.50 20.23
C MET A 750 -7.12 -19.25 19.19
N ILE A 751 -7.54 -18.58 18.13
CA ILE A 751 -6.71 -18.08 17.06
C ILE A 751 -6.96 -16.58 16.95
N LEU A 752 -5.90 -15.78 16.94
CA LEU A 752 -5.98 -14.35 16.64
C LEU A 752 -5.19 -14.06 15.36
N ASP A 753 -5.87 -13.55 14.38
CA ASP A 753 -5.26 -13.01 13.16
C ASP A 753 -5.35 -11.49 13.21
N ILE A 754 -4.24 -10.78 13.04
CA ILE A 754 -4.20 -9.30 13.03
C ILE A 754 -4.38 -8.81 11.59
N TRP A 755 -5.20 -7.78 11.39
CA TRP A 755 -5.47 -7.15 10.09
C TRP A 755 -4.94 -5.71 10.01
N GLY A 756 -4.60 -5.16 11.16
CA GLY A 756 -4.05 -3.82 11.31
C GLY A 756 -4.05 -3.38 12.75
N TYR A 757 -3.58 -2.19 12.95
CA TYR A 757 -3.56 -1.55 14.26
C TYR A 757 -3.91 -0.05 14.12
N PHE A 758 -4.30 0.54 15.21
CA PHE A 758 -4.47 1.99 15.32
C PHE A 758 -3.31 2.58 16.12
N ALA A 759 -2.76 3.70 15.65
CA ALA A 759 -1.70 4.46 16.32
C ALA A 759 -1.91 5.97 16.10
N PRO A 760 -1.29 6.84 16.91
CA PRO A 760 -1.42 8.29 16.82
C PRO A 760 -1.14 8.90 15.45
#